data_3247aa004ae808fb0173777666066ef4
#
_entry.id   3247aa004ae808fb0173777666066ef4
#
_cell.length_a   1.000
_cell.length_b   1.000
_cell.length_c   1.000
_cell.angle_alpha   90.00
_cell.angle_beta   90.00
_cell.angle_gamma   90.00
#
_symmetry.space_group_name_H-M   'P 1'
#
loop_
_entity.id
_entity.type
_entity.pdbx_description
1 polymer ?
#
loop_
_entity_poly.entity_id
_entity_poly.type
_entity_poly.pdbx_seq_one_letter_code
_entity_poly.pdbx_strand_id
1 'polypeptide(L)'
;MQRLFDRLTGGRGYAPYPFQEKVADTILKGKNLFLCAPTGSGKTWAALLPFLSARQTGQLLADRLIYVLPLRALATSLYKETIKACSNVFKVKLQPEDRTREKDEIVITIQTGEQKNDPFFEGDIIFTTVDQCLSSYLNMPVSLPGRVGNINGGALLGSLVVLDEFHLLDPDRSMKTAMEMLSRLRPFANFIIMTATLAAKSMDMMQEILGGEIIRLSDEEVLALPSHSEKRRAYRWIDKPICTDDIVRSHNHGRTIVIVNTVDRAQQLYLTLRQEFRKKDKGAEVLLLHSRFYPADRKKTEDVLMDWFGKDARNTNAVLITTQVIEAGMDISADNLHTELAPLNSIIQRAGRCARYAGARGTGTVWIYELEQDENGRSRLGPYRDQSEVINDTRKALAKLNPAGEILGFYAELDLIDRVHTEQESAYLARYDQDLFSLKQKILAAMDGRNQTAVRELIRDVASVNVIISDQPEMLRFDREKWPQMLPVPRSSLYKLKSYLSGGIIDDTRVAAIPDETGDESDLRFTWSWPTDIDQLVKASWLVVIHPDYAGYSAELGLQLGVPGASREPGYFQRPLIPRYTIRYETYGEHVRRVMDAAREMQGFNRCASEKLAACYDLDSGRIEKLVEIACALHDVGKLSVKWQNGIREWQEYKDPAKLTHEPLAHSDYDPEKDWREKQPSRGNHAVESGYAVSQWLFDNLDNEMVAAVIYTAIARHHGAFSKSLSDFQLIDDAATWAGLENPPFIQGKISLLDRPQPTDRLEFADDYLLNFERDEEWWPLYAFIVRRLRLADQKSQKGDARYED
;
A
#
# COMPACT_ATOMS: atom_id res chain seq x y z
N MET A 1 -0.02 -25.01 18.72
CA MET A 1 0.18 -23.54 18.80
C MET A 1 1.25 -23.15 19.81
N GLN A 2 1.20 -23.56 21.08
CA GLN A 2 2.20 -23.21 22.12
C GLN A 2 3.65 -23.55 21.72
N ARG A 3 3.92 -24.78 21.24
CA ARG A 3 5.27 -25.15 20.75
C ARG A 3 5.75 -24.33 19.56
N LEU A 4 4.83 -23.95 18.66
CA LEU A 4 5.15 -23.08 17.53
C LEU A 4 5.55 -21.70 18.02
N PHE A 5 4.76 -21.10 18.93
CA PHE A 5 5.02 -19.78 19.48
C PHE A 5 6.35 -19.72 20.25
N ASP A 6 6.63 -20.73 21.09
CA ASP A 6 7.90 -20.83 21.81
C ASP A 6 9.09 -20.83 20.84
N ARG A 7 9.03 -21.64 19.77
CA ARG A 7 10.09 -21.66 18.76
C ARG A 7 10.22 -20.31 18.04
N LEU A 8 9.11 -19.69 17.62
CA LEU A 8 9.11 -18.35 16.98
C LEU A 8 9.75 -17.29 17.86
N THR A 9 9.57 -17.40 19.18
CA THR A 9 10.14 -16.47 20.19
C THR A 9 11.53 -16.86 20.68
N GLY A 10 12.16 -17.87 20.08
CA GLY A 10 13.55 -18.29 20.35
C GLY A 10 13.73 -19.37 21.41
N GLY A 11 12.70 -20.20 21.68
CA GLY A 11 12.79 -21.37 22.56
C GLY A 11 13.00 -21.00 24.03
N ARG A 12 12.39 -19.92 24.51
CA ARG A 12 12.52 -19.38 25.87
C ARG A 12 11.41 -19.83 26.82
N GLY A 13 10.56 -20.77 26.41
CA GLY A 13 9.42 -21.23 27.18
C GLY A 13 8.20 -20.28 27.14
N TYR A 14 8.15 -19.35 26.19
CA TYR A 14 7.01 -18.44 26.07
C TYR A 14 5.79 -19.14 25.47
N ALA A 15 4.61 -18.87 26.04
CA ALA A 15 3.32 -19.27 25.52
C ALA A 15 2.57 -18.06 24.96
N PRO A 16 1.66 -18.26 23.99
CA PRO A 16 0.74 -17.20 23.56
C PRO A 16 -0.10 -16.72 24.74
N TYR A 17 -0.43 -15.44 24.76
CA TYR A 17 -1.39 -14.91 25.72
C TYR A 17 -2.81 -15.44 25.42
N PRO A 18 -3.70 -15.54 26.43
CA PRO A 18 -5.05 -16.07 26.24
C PRO A 18 -5.82 -15.40 25.10
N PHE A 19 -5.72 -14.08 24.95
CA PHE A 19 -6.37 -13.37 23.85
C PHE A 19 -5.79 -13.76 22.47
N GLN A 20 -4.49 -14.05 22.36
CA GLN A 20 -3.87 -14.50 21.11
C GLN A 20 -4.36 -15.89 20.72
N GLU A 21 -4.55 -16.79 21.68
CA GLU A 21 -5.16 -18.10 21.45
C GLU A 21 -6.62 -17.93 21.00
N LYS A 22 -7.39 -17.06 21.66
CA LYS A 22 -8.80 -16.76 21.27
C LYS A 22 -8.91 -16.20 19.86
N VAL A 23 -8.01 -15.27 19.48
CA VAL A 23 -7.92 -14.73 18.09
C VAL A 23 -7.65 -15.87 17.12
N ALA A 24 -6.66 -16.71 17.42
CA ALA A 24 -6.30 -17.81 16.54
C ALA A 24 -7.45 -18.82 16.37
N ASP A 25 -8.12 -19.18 17.45
CA ASP A 25 -9.28 -20.08 17.40
C ASP A 25 -10.45 -19.52 16.59
N THR A 26 -10.71 -18.20 16.70
CA THR A 26 -11.75 -17.52 15.93
C THR A 26 -11.45 -17.55 14.44
N ILE A 27 -10.21 -17.23 14.06
CA ILE A 27 -9.77 -17.20 12.66
C ILE A 27 -9.70 -18.61 12.05
N LEU A 28 -9.21 -19.61 12.80
CA LEU A 28 -9.17 -21.00 12.35
C LEU A 28 -10.57 -21.61 12.14
N LYS A 29 -11.60 -21.05 12.77
CA LYS A 29 -13.02 -21.38 12.50
C LYS A 29 -13.60 -20.63 11.29
N GLY A 30 -12.81 -19.87 10.57
CA GLY A 30 -13.25 -19.12 9.38
C GLY A 30 -14.03 -17.85 9.69
N LYS A 31 -13.99 -17.33 10.92
CA LYS A 31 -14.69 -16.09 11.29
C LYS A 31 -13.82 -14.86 11.12
N ASN A 32 -14.45 -13.74 10.78
CA ASN A 32 -13.82 -12.43 10.74
C ASN A 32 -13.72 -11.84 12.15
N LEU A 33 -12.78 -10.93 12.36
CA LEU A 33 -12.42 -10.48 13.71
C LEU A 33 -12.09 -8.99 13.77
N PHE A 34 -12.56 -8.35 14.85
CA PHE A 34 -12.11 -7.05 15.33
C PHE A 34 -11.34 -7.22 16.64
N LEU A 35 -10.10 -6.79 16.69
CA LEU A 35 -9.25 -6.87 17.88
C LEU A 35 -8.95 -5.48 18.45
N CYS A 36 -9.46 -5.21 19.65
CA CYS A 36 -9.12 -4.03 20.43
C CYS A 36 -8.14 -4.39 21.56
N ALA A 37 -6.89 -3.99 21.40
CA ALA A 37 -5.83 -4.28 22.35
C ALA A 37 -4.79 -3.16 22.38
N PRO A 38 -4.17 -2.86 23.54
CA PRO A 38 -3.22 -1.76 23.66
C PRO A 38 -1.98 -1.96 22.79
N THR A 39 -1.27 -0.85 22.52
CA THR A 39 0.01 -0.91 21.81
C THR A 39 1.05 -1.70 22.63
N GLY A 40 1.76 -2.61 21.98
CA GLY A 40 2.76 -3.46 22.64
C GLY A 40 2.19 -4.69 23.38
N SER A 41 0.90 -5.02 23.20
CA SER A 41 0.27 -6.23 23.74
C SER A 41 0.61 -7.51 22.96
N GLY A 42 1.22 -7.39 21.76
CA GLY A 42 1.49 -8.54 20.89
C GLY A 42 0.40 -8.81 19.86
N LYS A 43 -0.35 -7.78 19.42
CA LYS A 43 -1.37 -7.86 18.35
C LYS A 43 -0.84 -8.52 17.07
N THR A 44 0.40 -8.17 16.67
CA THR A 44 1.04 -8.75 15.48
C THR A 44 1.09 -10.28 15.54
N TRP A 45 1.48 -10.84 16.67
CA TRP A 45 1.50 -12.29 16.84
C TRP A 45 0.10 -12.88 16.86
N ALA A 46 -0.88 -12.21 17.45
CA ALA A 46 -2.28 -12.65 17.39
C ALA A 46 -2.76 -12.82 15.95
N ALA A 47 -2.36 -11.92 15.03
CA ALA A 47 -2.72 -11.98 13.62
C ALA A 47 -1.92 -13.00 12.81
N LEU A 48 -0.61 -13.18 13.10
CA LEU A 48 0.26 -14.09 12.35
C LEU A 48 0.09 -15.57 12.75
N LEU A 49 -0.14 -15.85 14.04
CA LEU A 49 -0.19 -17.22 14.60
C LEU A 49 -1.19 -18.14 13.91
N PRO A 50 -2.45 -17.73 13.59
CA PRO A 50 -3.40 -18.62 12.93
C PRO A 50 -2.87 -19.10 11.58
N PHE A 51 -2.32 -18.20 10.77
CA PHE A 51 -1.77 -18.52 9.45
C PHE A 51 -0.54 -19.42 9.55
N LEU A 52 0.43 -19.09 10.42
CA LEU A 52 1.63 -19.89 10.64
C LEU A 52 1.32 -21.27 11.19
N SER A 53 0.33 -21.38 12.09
CA SER A 53 -0.15 -22.65 12.64
C SER A 53 -0.82 -23.52 11.56
N ALA A 54 -1.69 -22.92 10.75
CA ALA A 54 -2.34 -23.59 9.64
C ALA A 54 -1.32 -24.10 8.61
N ARG A 55 -0.30 -23.27 8.26
CA ARG A 55 0.80 -23.65 7.37
C ARG A 55 1.54 -24.87 7.91
N GLN A 56 1.94 -24.87 9.17
CA GLN A 56 2.70 -25.96 9.80
C GLN A 56 1.89 -27.27 9.86
N THR A 57 0.59 -27.18 10.18
CA THR A 57 -0.30 -28.36 10.27
C THR A 57 -0.80 -28.84 8.90
N GLY A 58 -0.69 -28.04 7.85
CA GLY A 58 -1.25 -28.29 6.52
C GLY A 58 -2.75 -28.08 6.44
N GLN A 59 -3.33 -27.33 7.39
CA GLN A 59 -4.72 -26.89 7.33
C GLN A 59 -4.87 -25.77 6.29
N LEU A 60 -5.90 -25.83 5.46
CA LEU A 60 -6.21 -24.78 4.50
C LEU A 60 -6.99 -23.67 5.20
N LEU A 61 -6.29 -22.59 5.56
CA LEU A 61 -6.91 -21.39 6.14
C LEU A 61 -7.04 -20.29 5.09
N ALA A 62 -5.95 -19.99 4.40
CA ALA A 62 -5.86 -18.98 3.36
C ALA A 62 -4.68 -19.29 2.42
N ASP A 63 -4.76 -18.82 1.17
CA ASP A 63 -3.68 -18.96 0.19
C ASP A 63 -2.48 -18.08 0.54
N ARG A 64 -2.71 -16.93 1.17
CA ARG A 64 -1.71 -15.97 1.66
C ARG A 64 -2.26 -15.10 2.78
N LEU A 65 -1.35 -14.49 3.53
CA LEU A 65 -1.65 -13.45 4.51
C LEU A 65 -1.18 -12.10 3.97
N ILE A 66 -2.09 -11.13 3.84
CA ILE A 66 -1.79 -9.76 3.42
C ILE A 66 -1.90 -8.87 4.66
N TYR A 67 -0.73 -8.45 5.18
CA TYR A 67 -0.64 -7.61 6.37
C TYR A 67 -0.54 -6.14 5.96
N VAL A 68 -1.62 -5.41 6.15
CA VAL A 68 -1.81 -4.03 5.68
C VAL A 68 -1.58 -3.05 6.82
N LEU A 69 -0.72 -2.08 6.59
CA LEU A 69 -0.27 -1.09 7.58
C LEU A 69 -0.45 0.33 7.04
N PRO A 70 -0.73 1.32 7.90
CA PRO A 70 -0.90 2.69 7.44
C PRO A 70 0.42 3.36 7.02
N LEU A 71 1.56 2.89 7.56
CA LEU A 71 2.85 3.54 7.39
C LEU A 71 3.93 2.57 6.87
N ARG A 72 4.76 3.05 5.93
CA ARG A 72 5.89 2.29 5.34
C ARG A 72 6.93 1.84 6.38
N ALA A 73 7.28 2.72 7.32
CA ALA A 73 8.26 2.41 8.36
C ALA A 73 7.81 1.24 9.24
N LEU A 74 6.51 1.21 9.59
CA LEU A 74 5.93 0.12 10.36
C LEU A 74 5.94 -1.19 9.57
N ALA A 75 5.58 -1.15 8.28
CA ALA A 75 5.64 -2.32 7.41
C ALA A 75 7.06 -2.90 7.32
N THR A 76 8.06 -2.04 7.16
CA THR A 76 9.47 -2.44 7.10
C THR A 76 9.96 -3.05 8.41
N SER A 77 9.57 -2.48 9.56
CA SER A 77 9.95 -3.02 10.88
C SER A 77 9.37 -4.39 11.13
N LEU A 78 8.05 -4.53 10.97
CA LEU A 78 7.34 -5.80 11.17
C LEU A 78 7.78 -6.89 10.18
N TYR A 79 8.07 -6.53 8.94
CA TYR A 79 8.65 -7.43 7.95
C TYR A 79 9.96 -8.04 8.45
N LYS A 80 10.91 -7.21 8.91
CA LYS A 80 12.20 -7.66 9.42
C LYS A 80 12.08 -8.52 10.68
N GLU A 81 11.22 -8.11 11.61
CA GLU A 81 10.96 -8.84 12.85
C GLU A 81 10.34 -10.21 12.56
N THR A 82 9.39 -10.26 11.62
CA THR A 82 8.72 -11.51 11.22
C THR A 82 9.69 -12.47 10.54
N ILE A 83 10.57 -12.00 9.65
CA ILE A 83 11.63 -12.82 9.05
C ILE A 83 12.51 -13.43 10.15
N LYS A 84 13.02 -12.59 11.05
CA LYS A 84 13.90 -13.05 12.15
C LYS A 84 13.23 -14.13 13.00
N ALA A 85 11.98 -13.95 13.36
CA ALA A 85 11.24 -14.91 14.17
C ALA A 85 10.89 -16.18 13.39
N CYS A 86 10.39 -16.06 12.17
CA CYS A 86 10.04 -17.21 11.33
C CYS A 86 11.26 -18.07 10.98
N SER A 87 12.45 -17.49 10.86
CA SER A 87 13.69 -18.24 10.61
C SER A 87 14.05 -19.24 11.73
N ASN A 88 13.47 -19.11 12.92
CA ASN A 88 13.61 -20.12 14.00
C ASN A 88 12.78 -21.40 13.75
N VAL A 89 11.84 -21.36 12.80
CA VAL A 89 10.85 -22.44 12.57
C VAL A 89 10.85 -22.91 11.13
N PHE A 90 10.94 -21.97 10.18
CA PHE A 90 10.80 -22.19 8.76
C PHE A 90 12.11 -21.83 8.01
N LYS A 91 12.28 -22.40 6.84
CA LYS A 91 13.23 -21.90 5.83
C LYS A 91 12.58 -20.69 5.16
N VAL A 92 12.97 -19.50 5.60
CA VAL A 92 12.41 -18.25 5.09
C VAL A 92 13.07 -17.88 3.75
N LYS A 93 12.25 -17.64 2.75
CA LYS A 93 12.63 -17.12 1.42
C LYS A 93 12.03 -15.73 1.24
N LEU A 94 12.67 -14.89 0.42
CA LEU A 94 12.31 -13.48 0.29
C LEU A 94 11.83 -13.10 -1.11
N GLN A 95 11.92 -14.03 -2.06
CA GLN A 95 11.50 -13.81 -3.45
C GLN A 95 10.22 -14.61 -3.73
N PRO A 96 9.22 -14.01 -4.38
CA PRO A 96 7.98 -14.69 -4.72
C PRO A 96 8.17 -15.96 -5.55
N GLU A 97 9.19 -15.96 -6.42
CA GLU A 97 9.55 -17.07 -7.29
C GLU A 97 9.98 -18.32 -6.52
N ASP A 98 10.50 -18.15 -5.31
CA ASP A 98 10.94 -19.23 -4.44
C ASP A 98 9.80 -19.91 -3.70
N ARG A 99 8.56 -19.50 -3.93
CA ARG A 99 7.38 -20.03 -3.24
C ARG A 99 7.19 -21.52 -3.53
N THR A 100 7.08 -22.30 -2.46
CA THR A 100 6.87 -23.76 -2.52
C THR A 100 5.65 -24.16 -1.69
N ARG A 101 5.25 -25.43 -1.81
CA ARG A 101 4.21 -26.03 -0.97
C ARG A 101 4.76 -26.75 0.26
N GLU A 102 6.07 -26.76 0.43
CA GLU A 102 6.71 -27.41 1.57
C GLU A 102 6.30 -26.73 2.87
N LYS A 103 5.94 -27.53 3.89
CA LYS A 103 5.40 -27.04 5.17
C LYS A 103 6.44 -26.33 6.01
N ASP A 104 7.72 -26.62 5.79
CA ASP A 104 8.87 -26.05 6.48
C ASP A 104 9.46 -24.83 5.75
N GLU A 105 8.91 -24.44 4.61
CA GLU A 105 9.31 -23.27 3.84
C GLU A 105 8.22 -22.20 3.82
N ILE A 106 8.62 -20.93 3.86
CA ILE A 106 7.71 -19.79 3.82
C ILE A 106 8.35 -18.63 3.07
N VAL A 107 7.59 -18.01 2.19
CA VAL A 107 8.00 -16.79 1.48
C VAL A 107 7.39 -15.57 2.17
N ILE A 108 8.25 -14.69 2.68
CA ILE A 108 7.85 -13.44 3.34
C ILE A 108 8.34 -12.28 2.47
N THR A 109 7.42 -11.45 2.03
CA THR A 109 7.68 -10.33 1.11
C THR A 109 7.19 -9.01 1.67
N ILE A 110 7.62 -7.92 1.02
CA ILE A 110 7.17 -6.57 1.31
C ILE A 110 6.89 -5.80 0.03
N GLN A 111 5.72 -5.12 -0.02
CA GLN A 111 5.33 -4.28 -1.14
C GLN A 111 4.87 -2.92 -0.64
N THR A 112 5.73 -1.92 -0.79
CA THR A 112 5.47 -0.52 -0.42
C THR A 112 5.89 0.42 -1.56
N GLY A 113 5.70 1.73 -1.39
CA GLY A 113 6.19 2.70 -2.37
C GLY A 113 7.72 2.72 -2.55
N GLU A 114 8.47 2.25 -1.54
CA GLU A 114 9.95 2.22 -1.53
C GLU A 114 10.52 0.82 -1.79
N GLN A 115 9.89 -0.20 -1.24
CA GLN A 115 10.31 -1.61 -1.39
C GLN A 115 9.29 -2.33 -2.26
N LYS A 116 9.71 -2.82 -3.42
CA LYS A 116 8.85 -3.42 -4.44
C LYS A 116 9.24 -4.87 -4.72
N ASN A 117 9.41 -5.66 -3.64
CA ASN A 117 9.89 -7.03 -3.76
C ASN A 117 8.80 -8.01 -4.24
N ASP A 118 7.53 -7.63 -4.11
CA ASP A 118 6.41 -8.47 -4.53
C ASP A 118 5.31 -7.63 -5.18
N PRO A 119 5.54 -7.16 -6.41
CA PRO A 119 4.61 -6.27 -7.10
C PRO A 119 3.24 -6.90 -7.37
N PHE A 120 3.15 -8.23 -7.40
CA PHE A 120 1.93 -8.97 -7.72
C PHE A 120 1.31 -9.73 -6.54
N PHE A 121 1.80 -9.52 -5.32
CA PHE A 121 1.26 -10.17 -4.12
C PHE A 121 1.28 -11.71 -4.24
N GLU A 122 2.44 -12.28 -4.53
CA GLU A 122 2.63 -13.71 -4.71
C GLU A 122 3.21 -14.43 -3.48
N GLY A 123 3.76 -13.70 -2.49
CA GLY A 123 4.31 -14.29 -1.24
C GLY A 123 3.28 -15.04 -0.39
N ASP A 124 3.75 -15.77 0.62
CA ASP A 124 2.89 -16.40 1.63
C ASP A 124 2.45 -15.39 2.70
N ILE A 125 3.38 -14.54 3.18
CA ILE A 125 3.10 -13.39 4.04
C ILE A 125 3.60 -12.15 3.34
N ILE A 126 2.71 -11.20 3.11
CA ILE A 126 2.99 -9.98 2.35
C ILE A 126 2.73 -8.78 3.24
N PHE A 127 3.78 -8.04 3.60
CA PHE A 127 3.65 -6.76 4.28
C PHE A 127 3.43 -5.65 3.26
N THR A 128 2.38 -4.86 3.44
CA THR A 128 2.05 -3.80 2.49
C THR A 128 1.45 -2.58 3.17
N THR A 129 1.31 -1.47 2.44
CA THR A 129 0.63 -0.29 2.95
C THR A 129 -0.83 -0.23 2.48
N VAL A 130 -1.66 0.52 3.21
CA VAL A 130 -3.07 0.76 2.86
C VAL A 130 -3.20 1.25 1.42
N ASP A 131 -2.38 2.22 1.02
CA ASP A 131 -2.40 2.77 -0.34
C ASP A 131 -2.16 1.68 -1.40
N GLN A 132 -1.19 0.78 -1.17
CA GLN A 132 -0.89 -0.33 -2.09
C GLN A 132 -2.02 -1.36 -2.14
N CYS A 133 -2.58 -1.72 -0.98
CA CYS A 133 -3.66 -2.70 -0.89
C CYS A 133 -4.92 -2.17 -1.59
N LEU A 134 -5.39 -0.98 -1.23
CA LEU A 134 -6.62 -0.41 -1.78
C LEU A 134 -6.49 -0.07 -3.27
N SER A 135 -5.35 0.48 -3.70
CA SER A 135 -5.14 0.76 -5.13
C SER A 135 -5.06 -0.53 -5.97
N SER A 136 -4.53 -1.61 -5.39
CA SER A 136 -4.55 -2.95 -6.01
C SER A 136 -5.97 -3.50 -6.14
N TYR A 137 -6.81 -3.30 -5.12
CA TYR A 137 -8.23 -3.64 -5.17
C TYR A 137 -8.99 -2.86 -6.26
N LEU A 138 -8.67 -1.58 -6.44
CA LEU A 138 -9.28 -0.71 -7.46
C LEU A 138 -8.75 -0.95 -8.88
N ASN A 139 -7.93 -1.96 -9.13
CA ASN A 139 -7.23 -2.20 -10.41
C ASN A 139 -6.31 -1.03 -10.86
N MET A 140 -5.91 -0.17 -9.92
CA MET A 140 -5.06 1.02 -10.16
C MET A 140 -3.84 1.05 -9.23
N PRO A 141 -3.01 -0.01 -9.20
CA PRO A 141 -1.90 -0.10 -8.25
C PRO A 141 -0.91 1.04 -8.45
N VAL A 142 -0.71 1.85 -7.41
CA VAL A 142 0.13 3.06 -7.47
C VAL A 142 1.62 2.80 -7.74
N SER A 143 2.07 1.57 -7.59
CA SER A 143 3.46 1.17 -7.84
C SER A 143 3.67 0.47 -9.18
N LEU A 144 2.62 0.24 -9.95
CA LEU A 144 2.64 -0.50 -11.21
C LEU A 144 2.03 0.33 -12.36
N PRO A 145 2.46 0.10 -13.61
CA PRO A 145 1.81 0.70 -14.77
C PRO A 145 0.35 0.25 -14.91
N GLY A 146 -0.52 1.10 -15.44
CA GLY A 146 -1.95 0.80 -15.65
C GLY A 146 -2.20 -0.47 -16.46
N ARG A 147 -1.29 -0.82 -17.38
CA ARG A 147 -1.36 -2.07 -18.17
C ARG A 147 -1.33 -3.37 -17.34
N VAL A 148 -0.87 -3.34 -16.10
CA VAL A 148 -0.87 -4.50 -15.18
C VAL A 148 -1.82 -4.32 -13.99
N GLY A 149 -2.72 -3.35 -14.06
CA GLY A 149 -3.59 -2.95 -12.95
C GLY A 149 -4.52 -4.05 -12.46
N ASN A 150 -5.04 -4.89 -13.34
CA ASN A 150 -6.03 -5.91 -13.00
C ASN A 150 -5.45 -7.24 -12.49
N ILE A 151 -4.16 -7.32 -12.16
CA ILE A 151 -3.55 -8.54 -11.61
C ILE A 151 -3.83 -8.67 -10.10
N ASN A 152 -3.67 -7.57 -9.36
CA ASN A 152 -3.58 -7.62 -7.90
C ASN A 152 -4.92 -7.79 -7.20
N GLY A 153 -6.05 -7.35 -7.78
CA GLY A 153 -7.37 -7.54 -7.20
C GLY A 153 -7.68 -8.99 -6.85
N GLY A 154 -7.30 -9.93 -7.74
CA GLY A 154 -7.46 -11.35 -7.51
C GLY A 154 -6.56 -11.94 -6.41
N ALA A 155 -5.53 -11.22 -5.94
CA ALA A 155 -4.69 -11.69 -4.83
C ALA A 155 -5.41 -11.65 -3.48
N LEU A 156 -6.41 -10.79 -3.35
CA LEU A 156 -7.21 -10.63 -2.13
C LEU A 156 -8.16 -11.82 -1.90
N LEU A 157 -8.55 -12.51 -2.98
CA LEU A 157 -9.40 -13.68 -2.91
C LEU A 157 -8.63 -14.87 -2.28
N GLY A 158 -9.28 -15.59 -1.40
CA GLY A 158 -8.67 -16.68 -0.64
C GLY A 158 -7.61 -16.24 0.37
N SER A 159 -7.44 -14.95 0.61
CA SER A 159 -6.45 -14.42 1.54
C SER A 159 -6.99 -14.25 2.98
N LEU A 160 -6.07 -14.13 3.94
CA LEU A 160 -6.31 -13.53 5.26
C LEU A 160 -5.80 -12.10 5.21
N VAL A 161 -6.70 -11.12 5.23
CA VAL A 161 -6.37 -9.69 5.19
C VAL A 161 -6.30 -9.14 6.61
N VAL A 162 -5.16 -8.64 7.03
CA VAL A 162 -4.97 -8.00 8.33
C VAL A 162 -4.83 -6.50 8.13
N LEU A 163 -5.74 -5.71 8.69
CA LEU A 163 -5.69 -4.25 8.69
C LEU A 163 -5.28 -3.79 10.10
N ASP A 164 -4.02 -3.42 10.27
CA ASP A 164 -3.48 -2.97 11.54
C ASP A 164 -3.54 -1.44 11.67
N GLU A 165 -3.70 -0.97 12.91
CA GLU A 165 -3.88 0.45 13.24
C GLU A 165 -4.99 1.13 12.38
N PHE A 166 -6.13 0.46 12.24
CA PHE A 166 -7.24 0.85 11.36
C PHE A 166 -7.75 2.27 11.59
N HIS A 167 -7.68 2.76 12.82
CA HIS A 167 -8.06 4.11 13.21
C HIS A 167 -7.20 5.24 12.58
N LEU A 168 -6.06 4.90 11.97
CA LEU A 168 -5.21 5.86 11.25
C LEU A 168 -5.63 6.07 9.79
N LEU A 169 -6.62 5.34 9.30
CA LEU A 169 -7.18 5.54 7.96
C LEU A 169 -7.98 6.84 7.90
N ASP A 170 -7.93 7.51 6.75
CA ASP A 170 -8.78 8.67 6.47
C ASP A 170 -10.26 8.25 6.48
N PRO A 171 -11.11 8.81 7.38
CA PRO A 171 -12.49 8.37 7.54
C PRO A 171 -13.35 8.55 6.29
N ASP A 172 -13.10 9.60 5.52
CA ASP A 172 -13.92 9.93 4.34
C ASP A 172 -13.45 9.22 3.06
N ARG A 173 -12.26 8.61 3.05
CA ARG A 173 -11.65 7.97 1.88
C ARG A 173 -11.22 6.53 2.16
N SER A 174 -9.99 6.32 2.65
CA SER A 174 -9.42 4.98 2.80
C SER A 174 -10.19 4.09 3.75
N MET A 175 -10.79 4.63 4.81
CA MET A 175 -11.61 3.84 5.74
C MET A 175 -12.90 3.34 5.04
N LYS A 176 -13.65 4.23 4.38
CA LYS A 176 -14.86 3.88 3.63
C LYS A 176 -14.55 2.86 2.51
N THR A 177 -13.47 3.09 1.77
CA THR A 177 -13.03 2.17 0.70
C THR A 177 -12.58 0.82 1.25
N ALA A 178 -11.89 0.78 2.38
CA ALA A 178 -11.50 -0.47 3.05
C ALA A 178 -12.73 -1.24 3.56
N MET A 179 -13.71 -0.56 4.13
CA MET A 179 -14.96 -1.18 4.58
C MET A 179 -15.74 -1.78 3.40
N GLU A 180 -15.85 -1.06 2.28
CA GLU A 180 -16.52 -1.58 1.09
C GLU A 180 -15.76 -2.77 0.52
N MET A 181 -14.42 -2.68 0.43
CA MET A 181 -13.57 -3.80 0.02
C MET A 181 -13.80 -5.04 0.89
N LEU A 182 -13.77 -4.89 2.21
CA LEU A 182 -13.99 -6.01 3.14
C LEU A 182 -15.41 -6.57 3.04
N SER A 183 -16.41 -5.72 2.88
CA SER A 183 -17.81 -6.14 2.69
C SER A 183 -17.95 -6.98 1.42
N ARG A 184 -17.37 -6.55 0.29
CA ARG A 184 -17.40 -7.28 -0.98
C ARG A 184 -16.60 -8.59 -0.92
N LEU A 185 -15.46 -8.58 -0.25
CA LEU A 185 -14.56 -9.74 -0.14
C LEU A 185 -15.01 -10.75 0.92
N ARG A 186 -15.96 -10.42 1.78
CA ARG A 186 -16.41 -11.26 2.90
C ARG A 186 -16.73 -12.73 2.53
N PRO A 187 -17.35 -13.07 1.38
CA PRO A 187 -17.53 -14.45 0.99
C PRO A 187 -16.23 -15.17 0.56
N PHE A 188 -15.21 -14.41 0.15
CA PHE A 188 -14.03 -14.92 -0.53
C PHE A 188 -12.74 -14.81 0.29
N ALA A 189 -12.70 -13.99 1.34
CA ALA A 189 -11.53 -13.76 2.18
C ALA A 189 -11.93 -13.63 3.65
N ASN A 190 -10.98 -13.91 4.55
CA ASN A 190 -11.16 -13.61 5.97
C ASN A 190 -10.38 -12.34 6.32
N PHE A 191 -10.81 -11.62 7.36
CA PHE A 191 -10.10 -10.43 7.79
C PHE A 191 -9.94 -10.32 9.30
N ILE A 192 -8.90 -9.59 9.71
CA ILE A 192 -8.66 -9.11 11.07
C ILE A 192 -8.49 -7.60 11.02
N ILE A 193 -9.37 -6.85 11.68
CA ILE A 193 -9.19 -5.41 11.90
C ILE A 193 -8.62 -5.22 13.29
N MET A 194 -7.48 -4.53 13.40
CA MET A 194 -6.80 -4.28 14.68
C MET A 194 -6.70 -2.78 14.97
N THR A 195 -6.98 -2.43 16.20
CA THR A 195 -6.91 -1.06 16.69
C THR A 195 -6.59 -1.01 18.18
N ALA A 196 -6.04 0.12 18.64
CA ALA A 196 -5.88 0.40 20.07
C ALA A 196 -6.77 1.54 20.54
N THR A 197 -7.30 2.37 19.63
CA THR A 197 -7.85 3.70 19.97
C THR A 197 -9.14 4.03 19.18
N LEU A 198 -9.95 3.06 18.81
CA LEU A 198 -11.26 3.27 18.20
C LEU A 198 -12.35 3.20 19.26
N ALA A 199 -13.36 4.10 19.20
CA ALA A 199 -14.48 4.12 20.12
C ALA A 199 -15.29 2.81 20.08
N ALA A 200 -15.80 2.38 21.24
CA ALA A 200 -16.51 1.11 21.38
C ALA A 200 -17.73 1.04 20.48
N LYS A 201 -18.54 2.09 20.43
CA LYS A 201 -19.74 2.19 19.58
C LYS A 201 -19.38 2.10 18.09
N SER A 202 -18.25 2.70 17.69
CA SER A 202 -17.79 2.66 16.29
C SER A 202 -17.40 1.25 15.87
N MET A 203 -16.78 0.48 16.76
CA MET A 203 -16.49 -0.94 16.50
C MET A 203 -17.77 -1.76 16.37
N ASP A 204 -18.78 -1.51 17.22
CA ASP A 204 -20.07 -2.20 17.17
C ASP A 204 -20.78 -1.90 15.83
N MET A 205 -20.81 -0.63 15.39
CA MET A 205 -21.37 -0.25 14.08
C MET A 205 -20.62 -0.91 12.91
N MET A 206 -19.29 -0.95 12.95
CA MET A 206 -18.51 -1.65 11.92
C MET A 206 -18.76 -3.15 11.91
N GLN A 207 -18.96 -3.76 13.08
CA GLN A 207 -19.32 -5.17 13.20
C GLN A 207 -20.71 -5.43 12.57
N GLU A 208 -21.68 -4.56 12.76
CA GLU A 208 -23.00 -4.66 12.12
C GLU A 208 -22.88 -4.65 10.58
N ILE A 209 -22.01 -3.78 10.03
CA ILE A 209 -21.79 -3.64 8.57
C ILE A 209 -21.01 -4.85 8.01
N LEU A 210 -19.88 -5.20 8.64
CA LEU A 210 -18.90 -6.15 8.09
C LEU A 210 -19.10 -7.59 8.62
N GLY A 211 -19.86 -7.76 9.72
CA GLY A 211 -19.92 -9.04 10.46
C GLY A 211 -18.58 -9.38 11.12
N GLY A 212 -18.57 -10.47 11.88
CA GLY A 212 -17.38 -10.95 12.59
C GLY A 212 -17.52 -10.88 14.12
N GLU A 213 -16.47 -11.24 14.83
CA GLU A 213 -16.43 -11.20 16.29
C GLU A 213 -15.58 -10.05 16.80
N ILE A 214 -15.98 -9.43 17.92
CA ILE A 214 -15.15 -8.42 18.59
C ILE A 214 -14.45 -9.08 19.78
N ILE A 215 -13.13 -8.96 19.83
CA ILE A 215 -12.29 -9.32 20.98
C ILE A 215 -11.72 -8.05 21.56
N ARG A 216 -12.13 -7.72 22.81
CA ARG A 216 -11.54 -6.64 23.61
C ARG A 216 -10.87 -7.30 24.83
N LEU A 217 -9.67 -6.87 25.13
CA LEU A 217 -8.97 -7.36 26.33
C LEU A 217 -9.65 -6.76 27.56
N SER A 218 -9.83 -7.56 28.62
CA SER A 218 -10.26 -7.06 29.92
C SER A 218 -9.11 -6.36 30.66
N ASP A 219 -9.42 -5.55 31.70
CA ASP A 219 -8.39 -4.92 32.54
C ASP A 219 -7.43 -5.96 33.16
N GLU A 220 -7.97 -7.09 33.58
CA GLU A 220 -7.21 -8.20 34.14
C GLU A 220 -6.25 -8.78 33.11
N GLU A 221 -6.71 -8.99 31.88
CA GLU A 221 -5.88 -9.47 30.78
C GLU A 221 -4.79 -8.46 30.41
N VAL A 222 -5.08 -7.16 30.40
CA VAL A 222 -4.08 -6.10 30.12
C VAL A 222 -3.06 -6.02 31.24
N LEU A 223 -3.46 -6.07 32.52
CA LEU A 223 -2.55 -6.05 33.66
C LEU A 223 -1.70 -7.33 33.76
N ALA A 224 -2.18 -8.45 33.25
CA ALA A 224 -1.43 -9.70 33.17
C ALA A 224 -0.32 -9.64 32.09
N LEU A 225 -0.37 -8.67 31.15
CA LEU A 225 0.68 -8.51 30.15
C LEU A 225 1.95 -7.91 30.79
N PRO A 226 3.13 -8.56 30.70
CA PRO A 226 4.38 -8.03 31.27
C PRO A 226 4.72 -6.62 30.78
N SER A 227 4.28 -6.29 29.55
CA SER A 227 4.47 -4.97 28.98
C SER A 227 3.58 -3.89 29.60
N HIS A 228 2.58 -4.23 30.40
CA HIS A 228 1.58 -3.30 30.97
C HIS A 228 1.48 -3.37 32.50
N SER A 229 1.85 -4.49 33.12
CA SER A 229 1.73 -4.69 34.58
C SER A 229 2.49 -3.65 35.42
N GLU A 230 3.63 -3.15 34.92
CA GLU A 230 4.50 -2.21 35.60
C GLU A 230 4.50 -0.79 35.01
N LYS A 231 3.77 -0.58 33.90
CA LYS A 231 3.74 0.73 33.22
C LYS A 231 2.87 1.72 33.99
N ARG A 232 3.45 2.83 34.39
CA ARG A 232 2.74 3.95 34.96
C ARG A 232 3.07 5.21 34.16
N ARG A 233 2.05 5.83 33.58
CA ARG A 233 2.12 7.11 32.88
C ARG A 233 1.25 8.12 33.61
N ALA A 234 1.86 9.20 34.08
CA ALA A 234 1.13 10.32 34.68
C ALA A 234 0.85 11.35 33.60
N TYR A 235 -0.42 11.58 33.29
CA TYR A 235 -0.86 12.58 32.32
C TYR A 235 -1.06 13.91 33.04
N ARG A 236 -0.51 15.01 32.47
CA ARG A 236 -0.60 16.37 32.99
C ARG A 236 -1.04 17.32 31.90
N TRP A 237 -2.15 18.00 32.12
CA TRP A 237 -2.60 19.08 31.25
C TRP A 237 -1.96 20.38 31.67
N ILE A 238 -1.45 21.18 30.73
CA ILE A 238 -0.78 22.47 30.95
C ILE A 238 -1.47 23.49 30.04
N ASP A 239 -2.26 24.36 30.61
CA ASP A 239 -3.05 25.40 29.93
C ASP A 239 -2.18 26.58 29.43
N LYS A 240 -1.11 26.27 28.73
CA LYS A 240 -0.23 27.23 28.03
C LYS A 240 0.53 26.50 26.93
N PRO A 241 1.01 27.23 25.91
CA PRO A 241 1.87 26.64 24.87
C PRO A 241 3.18 26.10 25.44
N ILE A 242 3.72 25.09 24.74
CA ILE A 242 5.00 24.47 25.07
C ILE A 242 6.14 25.49 24.97
N CYS A 243 6.97 25.57 26.01
CA CYS A 243 8.15 26.41 25.99
C CYS A 243 9.43 25.65 26.37
N THR A 244 10.56 26.18 25.95
CA THR A 244 11.88 25.56 26.16
C THR A 244 12.22 25.40 27.64
N ASP A 245 11.84 26.35 28.50
CA ASP A 245 12.12 26.29 29.95
C ASP A 245 11.42 25.13 30.65
N ASP A 246 10.20 24.79 30.23
CA ASP A 246 9.48 23.63 30.79
C ASP A 246 10.19 22.33 30.45
N ILE A 247 10.67 22.18 29.21
CA ILE A 247 11.41 21.00 28.75
C ILE A 247 12.75 20.89 29.50
N VAL A 248 13.50 21.99 29.58
CA VAL A 248 14.81 21.99 30.26
C VAL A 248 14.67 21.72 31.75
N ARG A 249 13.59 22.23 32.41
CA ARG A 249 13.33 21.97 33.84
C ARG A 249 12.96 20.52 34.11
N SER A 250 12.11 19.93 33.26
CA SER A 250 11.64 18.55 33.43
C SER A 250 12.69 17.50 33.03
N HIS A 251 13.65 17.87 32.17
CA HIS A 251 14.72 16.99 31.75
C HIS A 251 15.75 16.79 32.88
N ASN A 252 15.83 15.58 33.40
CA ASN A 252 16.70 15.23 34.51
C ASN A 252 17.63 14.05 34.12
N HIS A 253 18.59 14.33 33.22
CA HIS A 253 19.58 13.34 32.76
C HIS A 253 18.95 12.01 32.23
N GLY A 254 17.67 12.06 31.81
CA GLY A 254 16.93 10.95 31.26
C GLY A 254 16.71 11.12 29.76
N ARG A 255 15.73 10.41 29.25
CA ARG A 255 15.29 10.52 27.85
C ARG A 255 14.01 11.32 27.78
N THR A 256 14.01 12.36 26.98
CA THR A 256 12.86 13.25 26.78
C THR A 256 12.46 13.27 25.30
N ILE A 257 11.17 13.07 25.01
CA ILE A 257 10.60 13.25 23.68
C ILE A 257 9.70 14.49 23.67
N VAL A 258 9.85 15.33 22.67
CA VAL A 258 9.05 16.53 22.44
C VAL A 258 8.35 16.42 21.10
N ILE A 259 7.02 16.37 21.10
CA ILE A 259 6.21 16.20 19.89
C ILE A 259 5.40 17.47 19.65
N VAL A 260 5.60 18.08 18.50
CA VAL A 260 4.84 19.24 18.02
C VAL A 260 4.11 18.95 16.73
N ASN A 261 3.08 19.74 16.44
CA ASN A 261 2.18 19.44 15.33
C ASN A 261 2.69 19.87 13.95
N THR A 262 3.73 20.73 13.90
CA THR A 262 4.28 21.21 12.63
C THR A 262 5.80 21.08 12.56
N VAL A 263 6.32 20.85 11.37
CA VAL A 263 7.78 20.74 11.12
C VAL A 263 8.49 22.05 11.50
N ASP A 264 7.90 23.18 11.15
CA ASP A 264 8.51 24.50 11.42
C ASP A 264 8.69 24.74 12.93
N ARG A 265 7.69 24.34 13.72
CA ARG A 265 7.75 24.41 15.19
C ARG A 265 8.84 23.47 15.73
N ALA A 266 8.96 22.26 15.17
CA ALA A 266 9.99 21.31 15.56
C ALA A 266 11.41 21.87 15.29
N GLN A 267 11.62 22.45 14.11
CA GLN A 267 12.90 23.09 13.75
C GLN A 267 13.24 24.27 14.68
N GLN A 268 12.28 25.12 14.97
CA GLN A 268 12.46 26.25 15.85
C GLN A 268 12.83 25.81 17.28
N LEU A 269 12.07 24.86 17.86
CA LEU A 269 12.36 24.32 19.19
C LEU A 269 13.71 23.63 19.26
N TYR A 270 14.09 22.90 18.21
CA TYR A 270 15.40 22.26 18.13
C TYR A 270 16.56 23.27 18.26
N LEU A 271 16.50 24.34 17.49
CA LEU A 271 17.56 25.39 17.54
C LEU A 271 17.64 26.04 18.91
N THR A 272 16.47 26.35 19.52
CA THR A 272 16.41 27.00 20.82
C THR A 272 16.87 26.06 21.94
N LEU A 273 16.38 24.83 21.99
CA LEU A 273 16.75 23.84 23.01
C LEU A 273 18.23 23.49 22.98
N ARG A 274 18.80 23.31 21.79
CA ARG A 274 20.23 23.03 21.63
C ARG A 274 21.09 24.14 22.23
N GLN A 275 20.67 25.40 22.08
CA GLN A 275 21.38 26.53 22.69
C GLN A 275 21.21 26.54 24.22
N GLU A 276 19.99 26.31 24.72
CA GLU A 276 19.71 26.32 26.17
C GLU A 276 20.39 25.17 26.92
N PHE A 277 20.43 23.96 26.35
CA PHE A 277 21.17 22.84 26.98
C PHE A 277 22.68 23.08 27.02
N ARG A 278 23.25 23.72 25.98
CA ARG A 278 24.67 24.14 26.01
C ARG A 278 24.95 25.19 27.06
N LYS A 279 24.10 26.22 27.21
CA LYS A 279 24.28 27.28 28.21
C LYS A 279 24.20 26.78 29.64
N LYS A 280 23.30 25.82 29.91
CA LYS A 280 23.05 25.31 31.28
C LYS A 280 23.95 24.12 31.62
N ASP A 281 24.93 23.78 30.81
CA ASP A 281 25.89 22.66 30.99
C ASP A 281 25.21 21.32 31.37
N LYS A 282 23.99 21.06 30.83
CA LYS A 282 23.26 19.84 31.09
C LYS A 282 23.72 18.64 30.26
N GLY A 283 24.64 18.85 29.32
CA GLY A 283 25.27 17.80 28.51
C GLY A 283 24.31 16.91 27.73
N ALA A 284 23.04 17.35 27.52
CA ALA A 284 22.06 16.55 26.80
C ALA A 284 22.28 16.65 25.29
N GLU A 285 22.30 15.50 24.63
CA GLU A 285 22.30 15.42 23.18
C GLU A 285 20.89 15.69 22.63
N VAL A 286 20.79 16.53 21.60
CA VAL A 286 19.49 16.94 21.02
C VAL A 286 19.38 16.44 19.58
N LEU A 287 18.33 15.70 19.27
CA LEU A 287 18.04 15.11 17.97
C LEU A 287 16.74 15.71 17.40
N LEU A 288 16.71 15.91 16.07
CA LEU A 288 15.51 16.36 15.33
C LEU A 288 15.10 15.32 14.30
N LEU A 289 13.81 14.93 14.29
CA LEU A 289 13.26 14.01 13.29
C LEU A 289 11.87 14.47 12.81
N HIS A 290 11.70 14.63 11.50
CA HIS A 290 10.43 14.93 10.85
C HIS A 290 10.37 14.46 9.39
N SER A 291 9.28 14.72 8.68
CA SER A 291 9.07 14.22 7.31
C SER A 291 9.91 14.90 6.21
N ARG A 292 10.52 16.07 6.48
CA ARG A 292 11.20 16.88 5.46
C ARG A 292 12.71 16.61 5.41
N PHE A 293 13.14 15.34 5.55
CA PHE A 293 14.52 14.90 5.33
C PHE A 293 14.61 14.01 4.09
N TYR A 294 15.71 14.12 3.35
CA TYR A 294 16.02 13.12 2.32
C TYR A 294 16.20 11.73 2.96
N PRO A 295 15.86 10.65 2.23
CA PRO A 295 15.86 9.30 2.79
C PRO A 295 17.17 8.88 3.47
N ALA A 296 18.31 9.24 2.89
CA ALA A 296 19.62 8.89 3.45
C ALA A 296 19.92 9.61 4.78
N ASP A 297 19.58 10.89 4.89
CA ASP A 297 19.80 11.67 6.11
C ASP A 297 18.77 11.25 7.19
N ARG A 298 17.53 11.02 6.79
CA ARG A 298 16.50 10.48 7.67
C ARG A 298 16.92 9.14 8.27
N LYS A 299 17.44 8.24 7.43
CA LYS A 299 17.90 6.90 7.88
C LYS A 299 19.01 7.01 8.92
N LYS A 300 20.01 7.88 8.72
CA LYS A 300 21.06 8.14 9.71
C LYS A 300 20.48 8.62 11.05
N THR A 301 19.51 9.53 11.00
CA THR A 301 18.84 10.06 12.21
C THR A 301 18.03 8.97 12.91
N GLU A 302 17.33 8.11 12.16
CA GLU A 302 16.59 6.97 12.71
C GLU A 302 17.53 5.94 13.36
N ASP A 303 18.70 5.67 12.79
CA ASP A 303 19.68 4.76 13.37
C ASP A 303 20.22 5.30 14.71
N VAL A 304 20.56 6.59 14.78
CA VAL A 304 20.94 7.28 16.04
C VAL A 304 19.79 7.26 17.04
N LEU A 305 18.56 7.48 16.60
CA LEU A 305 17.37 7.44 17.44
C LEU A 305 17.18 6.06 18.09
N MET A 306 17.37 4.98 17.34
CA MET A 306 17.29 3.63 17.89
C MET A 306 18.39 3.36 18.91
N ASP A 307 19.59 3.86 18.72
CA ASP A 307 20.71 3.75 19.70
C ASP A 307 20.42 4.50 21.00
N TRP A 308 19.71 5.63 20.94
CA TRP A 308 19.48 6.49 22.11
C TRP A 308 18.15 6.21 22.82
N PHE A 309 17.10 5.84 22.11
CA PHE A 309 15.74 5.68 22.61
C PHE A 309 15.19 4.26 22.50
N GLY A 310 15.86 3.36 21.79
CA GLY A 310 15.45 1.96 21.61
C GLY A 310 15.50 1.16 22.92
N LYS A 311 15.10 -0.11 22.86
CA LYS A 311 15.04 -1.02 24.02
C LYS A 311 16.39 -1.21 24.69
N ASP A 312 17.46 -1.37 23.92
CA ASP A 312 18.82 -1.62 24.36
C ASP A 312 19.68 -0.34 24.34
N ALA A 313 19.04 0.82 24.41
CA ALA A 313 19.68 2.12 24.30
C ALA A 313 20.78 2.34 25.38
N ARG A 314 21.92 2.80 24.90
CA ARG A 314 23.11 3.07 25.77
C ARG A 314 23.13 4.49 26.27
N ASN A 315 22.68 5.46 25.47
CA ASN A 315 22.62 6.86 25.89
C ASN A 315 21.37 7.09 26.76
N THR A 316 21.56 7.67 27.92
CA THR A 316 20.49 7.98 28.88
C THR A 316 20.24 9.48 29.03
N ASN A 317 20.98 10.38 28.35
CA ASN A 317 20.86 11.84 28.46
C ASN A 317 20.61 12.45 27.06
N ALA A 318 19.37 12.31 26.57
CA ALA A 318 19.02 12.71 25.22
C ALA A 318 17.63 13.32 25.13
N VAL A 319 17.46 14.27 24.22
CA VAL A 319 16.19 14.94 23.88
C VAL A 319 15.89 14.74 22.39
N LEU A 320 14.78 14.12 22.08
CA LEU A 320 14.26 14.05 20.71
C LEU A 320 13.19 15.12 20.51
N ILE A 321 13.32 15.92 19.47
CA ILE A 321 12.26 16.82 18.99
C ILE A 321 11.73 16.26 17.68
N THR A 322 10.41 16.18 17.58
CA THR A 322 9.80 15.47 16.46
C THR A 322 8.36 15.94 16.19
N THR A 323 7.76 15.38 15.15
CA THR A 323 6.35 15.56 14.80
C THR A 323 5.62 14.19 14.86
N GLN A 324 4.46 14.07 14.22
CA GLN A 324 3.66 12.84 14.20
C GLN A 324 4.41 11.60 13.65
N VAL A 325 5.58 11.76 13.08
CA VAL A 325 6.34 10.65 12.45
C VAL A 325 6.72 9.53 13.41
N ILE A 326 6.64 9.75 14.73
CA ILE A 326 6.91 8.71 15.73
C ILE A 326 5.64 8.11 16.36
N GLU A 327 4.45 8.61 16.05
CA GLU A 327 3.19 8.08 16.60
C GLU A 327 3.04 6.60 16.29
N ALA A 328 3.50 6.17 15.11
CA ALA A 328 3.53 4.77 14.73
C ALA A 328 4.89 4.39 14.10
N GLY A 329 5.25 3.12 14.15
CA GLY A 329 6.39 2.55 13.41
C GLY A 329 7.75 2.56 14.09
N MET A 330 7.92 3.18 15.25
CA MET A 330 9.19 3.21 15.96
C MET A 330 9.10 2.58 17.36
N ASP A 331 10.01 1.68 17.69
CA ASP A 331 10.09 1.04 19.01
C ASP A 331 11.06 1.82 19.92
N ILE A 332 10.59 2.98 20.39
CA ILE A 332 11.34 3.91 21.24
C ILE A 332 10.61 4.20 22.53
N SER A 333 11.37 4.61 23.57
CA SER A 333 10.83 4.96 24.88
C SER A 333 11.57 6.14 25.51
N ALA A 334 10.80 7.02 26.18
CA ALA A 334 11.31 8.12 26.98
C ALA A 334 10.77 8.09 28.42
N ASP A 335 11.44 8.80 29.32
CA ASP A 335 11.03 9.00 30.71
C ASP A 335 10.04 10.17 30.81
N ASN A 336 10.25 11.20 30.00
CA ASN A 336 9.37 12.37 29.85
C ASN A 336 8.93 12.55 28.40
N LEU A 337 7.66 12.84 28.22
CA LEU A 337 7.10 13.15 26.92
C LEU A 337 6.33 14.47 26.98
N HIS A 338 6.72 15.43 26.18
CA HIS A 338 6.03 16.71 25.99
C HIS A 338 5.30 16.69 24.66
N THR A 339 4.02 17.05 24.63
CA THR A 339 3.25 17.08 23.38
C THR A 339 2.34 18.28 23.33
N GLU A 340 2.23 18.90 22.15
CA GLU A 340 1.14 19.83 21.87
C GLU A 340 -0.20 19.09 21.85
N LEU A 341 -1.28 19.82 22.15
CA LEU A 341 -2.66 19.36 22.03
C LEU A 341 -2.91 18.84 20.59
N ALA A 342 -3.53 17.68 20.51
CA ALA A 342 -3.89 16.97 19.29
C ALA A 342 -5.21 16.21 19.54
N PRO A 343 -5.84 15.57 18.56
CA PRO A 343 -6.92 14.61 18.80
C PRO A 343 -6.50 13.58 19.85
N LEU A 344 -7.42 13.19 20.73
CA LEU A 344 -7.09 12.39 21.90
C LEU A 344 -6.46 11.02 21.54
N ASN A 345 -6.90 10.40 20.47
CA ASN A 345 -6.30 9.17 19.95
C ASN A 345 -4.81 9.37 19.59
N SER A 346 -4.45 10.47 18.95
CA SER A 346 -3.04 10.84 18.70
C SER A 346 -2.26 11.06 19.99
N ILE A 347 -2.84 11.75 20.99
CA ILE A 347 -2.19 11.97 22.30
C ILE A 347 -1.88 10.61 22.97
N ILE A 348 -2.83 9.68 22.98
CA ILE A 348 -2.62 8.35 23.57
C ILE A 348 -1.55 7.56 22.82
N GLN A 349 -1.49 7.65 21.50
CA GLN A 349 -0.42 7.02 20.71
C GLN A 349 0.95 7.62 21.02
N ARG A 350 1.04 8.95 21.13
CA ARG A 350 2.26 9.66 21.57
C ARG A 350 2.66 9.21 22.97
N ALA A 351 1.72 9.18 23.90
CA ALA A 351 1.94 8.68 25.26
C ALA A 351 2.46 7.23 25.28
N GLY A 352 2.07 6.42 24.29
CA GLY A 352 2.62 5.08 24.04
C GLY A 352 4.14 5.04 23.86
N ARG A 353 4.81 6.19 23.63
CA ARG A 353 6.27 6.33 23.56
C ARG A 353 6.89 6.74 24.89
N CYS A 354 6.08 7.00 25.92
CA CYS A 354 6.53 7.26 27.27
C CYS A 354 6.37 5.99 28.13
N ALA A 355 7.39 5.64 28.92
CA ALA A 355 7.39 4.42 29.75
C ALA A 355 6.97 3.14 28.98
N ARG A 356 7.53 2.95 27.77
CA ARG A 356 7.11 1.85 26.90
C ARG A 356 7.64 0.49 27.35
N TYR A 357 8.83 0.44 27.93
CA TYR A 357 9.47 -0.80 28.36
C TYR A 357 9.30 -1.02 29.86
N ALA A 358 9.18 -2.30 30.27
CA ALA A 358 9.08 -2.70 31.67
C ALA A 358 10.41 -2.50 32.43
N GLY A 359 10.37 -2.47 33.76
CA GLY A 359 11.54 -2.35 34.68
C GLY A 359 11.73 -0.93 35.20
N ALA A 360 12.97 -0.54 35.54
CA ALA A 360 13.32 0.76 36.14
C ALA A 360 12.89 1.98 35.33
N ARG A 361 12.55 1.77 34.06
CA ARG A 361 12.03 2.76 33.12
C ARG A 361 10.51 2.66 32.89
N GLY A 362 9.79 1.89 33.71
CA GLY A 362 8.36 1.65 33.60
C GLY A 362 7.48 2.83 34.04
N THR A 363 8.06 3.89 34.62
CA THR A 363 7.34 5.11 35.04
C THR A 363 7.72 6.30 34.17
N GLY A 364 6.77 7.16 33.84
CA GLY A 364 7.03 8.34 33.03
C GLY A 364 5.94 9.38 33.15
N THR A 365 6.21 10.59 32.67
CA THR A 365 5.27 11.71 32.68
C THR A 365 4.99 12.22 31.27
N VAL A 366 3.72 12.34 30.95
CA VAL A 366 3.21 12.90 29.69
C VAL A 366 2.68 14.30 29.97
N TRP A 367 3.36 15.30 29.45
CA TRP A 367 3.00 16.71 29.57
C TRP A 367 2.28 17.12 28.28
N ILE A 368 1.03 17.56 28.37
CA ILE A 368 0.19 17.96 27.26
C ILE A 368 -0.05 19.45 27.34
N TYR A 369 0.31 20.19 26.30
CA TYR A 369 0.30 21.64 26.27
C TYR A 369 -0.76 22.17 25.32
N GLU A 370 -1.32 23.35 25.66
CA GLU A 370 -2.20 24.08 24.75
C GLU A 370 -1.45 24.49 23.46
N LEU A 371 -2.21 24.76 22.41
CA LEU A 371 -1.68 25.23 21.13
C LEU A 371 -1.31 26.71 21.17
N GLU A 372 -0.29 27.09 20.40
CA GLU A 372 -0.04 28.51 20.15
C GLU A 372 -1.23 29.16 19.45
N GLN A 373 -1.44 30.44 19.76
CA GLN A 373 -2.44 31.27 19.08
C GLN A 373 -1.76 32.09 17.96
N ASP A 374 -2.51 32.40 16.92
CA ASP A 374 -2.12 33.36 15.90
C ASP A 374 -2.37 34.81 16.42
N GLU A 375 -2.02 35.79 15.58
CA GLU A 375 -2.21 37.23 15.89
C GLU A 375 -3.68 37.61 16.15
N ASN A 376 -4.62 36.80 15.71
CA ASN A 376 -6.06 36.97 15.88
C ASN A 376 -6.63 36.18 17.08
N GLY A 377 -5.77 35.55 17.89
CA GLY A 377 -6.16 34.71 19.02
C GLY A 377 -6.74 33.35 18.66
N ARG A 378 -6.57 32.89 17.44
CA ARG A 378 -7.03 31.55 16.99
C ARG A 378 -5.95 30.53 17.22
N SER A 379 -6.32 29.35 17.74
CA SER A 379 -5.38 28.23 17.92
C SER A 379 -4.77 27.77 16.58
N ARG A 380 -3.46 27.60 16.55
CA ARG A 380 -2.71 27.07 15.40
C ARG A 380 -2.88 25.55 15.30
N LEU A 381 -3.99 25.08 14.72
CA LEU A 381 -4.35 23.67 14.66
C LEU A 381 -3.40 22.80 13.79
N GLY A 382 -2.57 23.42 12.96
CA GLY A 382 -1.63 22.67 12.09
C GLY A 382 -2.35 21.70 11.16
N PRO A 383 -2.01 20.39 11.22
CA PRO A 383 -2.63 19.37 10.38
C PRO A 383 -4.07 18.99 10.80
N TYR A 384 -4.56 19.48 11.95
CA TYR A 384 -5.86 19.12 12.54
C TYR A 384 -6.96 20.18 12.31
N ARG A 385 -6.85 21.00 11.27
CA ARG A 385 -7.82 22.08 10.98
C ARG A 385 -9.25 21.56 10.82
N ASP A 386 -9.40 20.43 10.17
CA ASP A 386 -10.69 19.80 9.91
C ASP A 386 -11.24 19.02 11.11
N GLN A 387 -10.48 18.96 12.24
CA GLN A 387 -10.82 18.28 13.48
C GLN A 387 -10.93 19.25 14.66
N SER A 388 -11.33 20.49 14.41
CA SER A 388 -11.39 21.54 15.44
C SER A 388 -12.33 21.20 16.59
N GLU A 389 -13.44 20.52 16.34
CA GLU A 389 -14.39 20.08 17.36
C GLU A 389 -13.77 19.01 18.28
N VAL A 390 -13.11 17.99 17.69
CA VAL A 390 -12.39 16.96 18.46
C VAL A 390 -11.27 17.55 19.31
N ILE A 391 -10.52 18.53 18.80
CA ILE A 391 -9.51 19.26 19.56
C ILE A 391 -10.15 19.98 20.77
N ASN A 392 -11.31 20.61 20.58
CA ASN A 392 -12.02 21.29 21.69
C ASN A 392 -12.52 20.28 22.74
N ASP A 393 -13.06 19.15 22.31
CA ASP A 393 -13.53 18.12 23.25
C ASP A 393 -12.38 17.40 23.94
N THR A 394 -11.26 17.18 23.25
CA THR A 394 -10.01 16.72 23.85
C THR A 394 -9.53 17.69 24.93
N ARG A 395 -9.51 19.00 24.65
CA ARG A 395 -9.15 20.04 25.63
C ARG A 395 -10.04 19.97 26.87
N LYS A 396 -11.37 19.89 26.70
CA LYS A 396 -12.32 19.77 27.82
C LYS A 396 -12.13 18.48 28.63
N ALA A 397 -11.79 17.38 27.97
CA ALA A 397 -11.52 16.11 28.65
C ALA A 397 -10.22 16.20 29.48
N LEU A 398 -9.14 16.72 28.89
CA LEU A 398 -7.84 16.87 29.55
C LEU A 398 -7.86 17.88 30.71
N ALA A 399 -8.64 18.96 30.61
CA ALA A 399 -8.79 19.95 31.67
C ALA A 399 -9.44 19.40 32.94
N LYS A 400 -10.08 18.25 32.89
CA LYS A 400 -10.64 17.53 34.05
C LYS A 400 -9.64 16.62 34.76
N LEU A 401 -8.47 16.37 34.16
CA LEU A 401 -7.42 15.56 34.80
C LEU A 401 -6.86 16.30 36.05
N ASN A 402 -6.36 15.50 36.98
CA ASN A 402 -5.67 16.02 38.15
C ASN A 402 -4.44 16.87 37.73
N PRO A 403 -4.34 18.14 38.10
CA PRO A 403 -3.20 19.00 37.74
C PRO A 403 -1.84 18.48 38.24
N ALA A 404 -1.83 17.71 39.35
CA ALA A 404 -0.62 17.05 39.85
C ALA A 404 -0.16 15.86 39.00
N GLY A 405 -0.97 15.43 38.06
CA GLY A 405 -0.82 14.28 37.20
C GLY A 405 -1.73 13.13 37.58
N GLU A 406 -2.37 12.54 36.57
CA GLU A 406 -3.28 11.41 36.73
C GLU A 406 -2.71 10.19 36.02
N ILE A 407 -2.67 9.06 36.74
CA ILE A 407 -2.24 7.79 36.13
C ILE A 407 -3.44 7.15 35.46
N LEU A 408 -3.43 7.06 34.12
CA LEU A 408 -4.46 6.41 33.35
C LEU A 408 -4.03 4.98 32.98
N GLY A 409 -4.89 4.01 33.30
CA GLY A 409 -4.81 2.66 32.76
C GLY A 409 -5.46 2.59 31.39
N PHE A 410 -5.34 1.44 30.71
CA PHE A 410 -5.83 1.25 29.35
C PHE A 410 -7.33 1.56 29.19
N TYR A 411 -8.16 1.13 30.16
CA TYR A 411 -9.60 1.40 30.11
C TYR A 411 -9.95 2.86 30.35
N ALA A 412 -9.20 3.53 31.23
CA ALA A 412 -9.38 4.97 31.42
C ALA A 412 -9.01 5.76 30.15
N GLU A 413 -7.96 5.31 29.43
CA GLU A 413 -7.63 5.85 28.10
C GLU A 413 -8.75 5.61 27.09
N LEU A 414 -9.34 4.40 27.03
CA LEU A 414 -10.47 4.08 26.16
C LEU A 414 -11.74 4.85 26.52
N ASP A 415 -12.08 4.99 27.81
CA ASP A 415 -13.23 5.78 28.25
C ASP A 415 -13.10 7.25 27.86
N LEU A 416 -11.90 7.81 27.94
CA LEU A 416 -11.64 9.16 27.40
C LEU A 416 -11.81 9.21 25.88
N ILE A 417 -11.34 8.19 25.13
CA ILE A 417 -11.56 8.10 23.68
C ILE A 417 -13.05 8.05 23.37
N ASP A 418 -13.80 7.22 24.07
CA ASP A 418 -15.25 7.09 23.87
C ASP A 418 -15.96 8.44 24.08
N ARG A 419 -15.60 9.18 25.11
CA ARG A 419 -16.18 10.51 25.39
C ARG A 419 -15.86 11.56 24.33
N VAL A 420 -14.71 11.48 23.70
CA VAL A 420 -14.23 12.51 22.74
C VAL A 420 -14.58 12.14 21.30
N HIS A 421 -14.43 10.86 20.93
CA HIS A 421 -14.49 10.46 19.52
C HIS A 421 -15.80 9.82 19.08
N THR A 422 -16.61 9.28 20.01
CA THR A 422 -17.83 8.49 19.66
C THR A 422 -18.78 9.26 18.76
N GLU A 423 -19.04 10.54 19.05
CA GLU A 423 -20.00 11.33 18.27
C GLU A 423 -19.52 11.52 16.83
N GLN A 424 -18.27 11.94 16.67
CA GLN A 424 -17.67 12.16 15.34
C GLN A 424 -17.55 10.86 14.55
N GLU A 425 -17.00 9.81 15.16
CA GLU A 425 -16.84 8.51 14.50
C GLU A 425 -18.18 7.89 14.11
N SER A 426 -19.18 7.97 14.99
CA SER A 426 -20.53 7.50 14.67
C SER A 426 -21.16 8.29 13.53
N ALA A 427 -20.92 9.61 13.45
CA ALA A 427 -21.40 10.43 12.35
C ALA A 427 -20.71 10.09 11.02
N TYR A 428 -19.42 9.68 11.02
CA TYR A 428 -18.75 9.18 9.82
C TYR A 428 -19.32 7.84 9.34
N LEU A 429 -19.56 6.93 10.27
CA LEU A 429 -20.13 5.62 9.93
C LEU A 429 -21.60 5.72 9.48
N ALA A 430 -22.38 6.62 10.06
CA ALA A 430 -23.75 6.89 9.58
C ALA A 430 -23.77 7.49 8.16
N ARG A 431 -22.80 8.35 7.84
CA ARG A 431 -22.61 8.87 6.47
C ARG A 431 -22.14 7.80 5.49
N TYR A 432 -21.40 6.78 5.96
CA TYR A 432 -21.00 5.66 5.12
C TYR A 432 -22.21 4.98 4.49
N ASP A 433 -23.26 4.66 5.28
CA ASP A 433 -24.48 4.05 4.75
C ASP A 433 -25.22 4.96 3.75
N GLN A 434 -25.25 6.27 4.01
CA GLN A 434 -25.87 7.25 3.12
C GLN A 434 -25.13 7.39 1.79
N ASP A 435 -23.79 7.34 1.84
CA ASP A 435 -22.90 7.52 0.69
C ASP A 435 -22.63 6.20 -0.06
N LEU A 436 -23.06 5.05 0.48
CA LEU A 436 -22.64 3.73 0.03
C LEU A 436 -22.87 3.51 -1.47
N PHE A 437 -24.04 3.94 -1.99
CA PHE A 437 -24.34 3.82 -3.42
C PHE A 437 -23.32 4.60 -4.27
N SER A 438 -23.10 5.87 -3.93
CA SER A 438 -22.14 6.74 -4.64
C SER A 438 -20.70 6.20 -4.52
N LEU A 439 -20.32 5.71 -3.35
CA LEU A 439 -19.02 5.09 -3.11
C LEU A 439 -18.81 3.85 -4.00
N LYS A 440 -19.80 2.95 -4.03
CA LYS A 440 -19.77 1.75 -4.88
C LYS A 440 -19.63 2.11 -6.36
N GLN A 441 -20.39 3.08 -6.86
CA GLN A 441 -20.28 3.54 -8.24
C GLN A 441 -18.87 4.04 -8.58
N LYS A 442 -18.27 4.83 -7.70
CA LYS A 442 -16.89 5.32 -7.88
C LYS A 442 -15.85 4.19 -7.89
N ILE A 443 -16.02 3.21 -7.00
CA ILE A 443 -15.14 2.03 -6.91
C ILE A 443 -15.26 1.18 -8.18
N LEU A 444 -16.47 0.89 -8.62
CA LEU A 444 -16.70 0.07 -9.82
C LEU A 444 -16.22 0.77 -11.10
N ALA A 445 -16.44 2.09 -11.21
CA ALA A 445 -15.88 2.89 -12.30
C ALA A 445 -14.34 2.88 -12.31
N ALA A 446 -13.70 2.86 -11.13
CA ALA A 446 -12.25 2.72 -11.03
C ALA A 446 -11.78 1.32 -11.49
N MET A 447 -12.46 0.27 -11.06
CA MET A 447 -12.15 -1.12 -11.45
C MET A 447 -12.28 -1.35 -12.97
N ASP A 448 -13.21 -0.64 -13.61
CA ASP A 448 -13.38 -0.62 -15.08
C ASP A 448 -12.35 0.28 -15.81
N GLY A 449 -11.47 0.96 -15.09
CA GLY A 449 -10.49 1.89 -15.66
C GLY A 449 -11.05 3.21 -16.18
N ARG A 450 -12.32 3.53 -15.87
CA ARG A 450 -12.99 4.77 -16.33
C ARG A 450 -12.67 5.99 -15.46
N ASN A 451 -12.25 5.80 -14.22
CA ASN A 451 -11.92 6.89 -13.29
C ASN A 451 -10.42 6.89 -12.93
N GLN A 452 -9.65 7.71 -13.64
CA GLN A 452 -8.21 7.83 -13.39
C GLN A 452 -7.87 8.62 -12.11
N THR A 453 -8.83 9.35 -11.54
CA THR A 453 -8.65 10.13 -10.30
C THR A 453 -9.06 9.35 -9.05
N ALA A 454 -9.58 8.13 -9.21
CA ALA A 454 -10.14 7.32 -8.13
C ALA A 454 -9.19 7.14 -6.93
N VAL A 455 -7.89 6.96 -7.16
CA VAL A 455 -6.91 6.83 -6.06
C VAL A 455 -6.91 8.07 -5.16
N ARG A 456 -7.02 9.26 -5.74
CA ARG A 456 -7.09 10.52 -4.97
C ARG A 456 -8.40 10.66 -4.20
N GLU A 457 -9.50 10.25 -4.81
CA GLU A 457 -10.83 10.39 -4.24
C GLU A 457 -11.13 9.33 -3.17
N LEU A 458 -10.68 8.09 -3.38
CA LEU A 458 -11.08 6.92 -2.60
C LEU A 458 -10.05 6.46 -1.57
N ILE A 459 -8.77 6.80 -1.75
CA ILE A 459 -7.71 6.30 -0.87
C ILE A 459 -7.07 7.44 -0.10
N ARG A 460 -6.49 8.39 -0.81
CA ARG A 460 -5.71 9.45 -0.19
C ARG A 460 -5.71 10.70 -1.05
N ASP A 461 -6.08 11.81 -0.47
CA ASP A 461 -5.76 13.09 -1.08
C ASP A 461 -4.25 13.26 -1.09
N VAL A 462 -3.68 13.42 -2.27
CA VAL A 462 -2.27 13.78 -2.39
C VAL A 462 -2.16 15.27 -2.05
N ALA A 463 -2.42 15.57 -0.77
CA ALA A 463 -2.23 16.92 -0.22
C ALA A 463 -0.76 17.35 -0.21
N SER A 464 0.15 16.48 -0.68
CA SER A 464 1.57 16.76 -0.83
C SER A 464 1.97 16.88 -2.30
N VAL A 465 3.01 17.65 -2.54
CA VAL A 465 3.73 17.74 -3.80
C VAL A 465 5.21 17.45 -3.53
N ASN A 466 5.89 16.86 -4.49
CA ASN A 466 7.33 16.66 -4.37
C ASN A 466 8.07 17.99 -4.60
N VAL A 467 9.09 18.24 -3.81
CA VAL A 467 9.94 19.43 -3.89
C VAL A 467 11.38 19.02 -4.17
N ILE A 468 12.01 19.72 -5.10
CA ILE A 468 13.46 19.73 -5.34
C ILE A 468 13.95 21.16 -5.16
N ILE A 469 15.17 21.35 -4.64
CA ILE A 469 15.84 22.65 -4.58
C ILE A 469 16.87 22.70 -5.71
N SER A 470 16.67 23.57 -6.69
CA SER A 470 17.58 23.77 -7.80
C SER A 470 17.37 25.13 -8.45
N ASP A 471 18.45 25.76 -8.87
CA ASP A 471 18.47 26.96 -9.71
C ASP A 471 18.41 26.64 -11.21
N GLN A 472 18.59 25.36 -11.58
CA GLN A 472 18.62 24.88 -12.98
C GLN A 472 17.68 23.68 -13.16
N PRO A 473 16.34 23.86 -13.14
CA PRO A 473 15.40 22.76 -13.28
C PRO A 473 15.53 22.00 -14.61
N GLU A 474 15.98 22.67 -15.68
CA GLU A 474 16.25 22.10 -17.00
C GLU A 474 17.43 21.11 -17.03
N MET A 475 18.30 21.14 -16.02
CA MET A 475 19.41 20.20 -15.87
C MET A 475 19.02 18.92 -15.11
N LEU A 476 17.85 18.92 -14.50
CA LEU A 476 17.34 17.74 -13.80
C LEU A 476 17.06 16.61 -14.80
N ARG A 477 17.62 15.44 -14.53
CA ARG A 477 17.46 14.26 -15.38
C ARG A 477 16.46 13.31 -14.75
N PHE A 478 15.46 12.93 -15.53
CA PHE A 478 14.46 11.93 -15.18
C PHE A 478 14.60 10.77 -16.16
N ASP A 479 15.59 9.92 -15.91
CA ASP A 479 15.81 8.74 -16.72
C ASP A 479 14.87 7.61 -16.29
N ARG A 480 14.69 6.59 -17.14
CA ARG A 480 13.85 5.44 -16.80
C ARG A 480 14.32 4.72 -15.53
N GLU A 481 15.63 4.72 -15.28
CA GLU A 481 16.27 4.00 -14.18
C GLU A 481 16.63 4.89 -13.00
N LYS A 482 16.85 6.17 -13.21
CA LYS A 482 17.32 7.12 -12.18
C LYS A 482 16.44 8.35 -12.13
N TRP A 483 15.91 8.61 -10.95
CA TRP A 483 15.16 9.82 -10.67
C TRP A 483 15.84 10.63 -9.56
N PRO A 484 15.75 11.97 -9.61
CA PRO A 484 16.25 12.80 -8.53
C PRO A 484 15.49 12.53 -7.24
N GLN A 485 16.20 12.57 -6.11
CA GLN A 485 15.55 12.48 -4.80
C GLN A 485 14.67 13.71 -4.59
N MET A 486 13.44 13.46 -4.17
CA MET A 486 12.41 14.48 -3.97
C MET A 486 11.92 14.43 -2.53
N LEU A 487 11.46 15.57 -2.03
CA LEU A 487 10.90 15.72 -0.69
C LEU A 487 9.39 15.92 -0.79
N PRO A 488 8.56 15.01 -0.25
CA PRO A 488 7.12 15.24 -0.18
C PRO A 488 6.81 16.34 0.84
N VAL A 489 6.14 17.38 0.38
CA VAL A 489 5.77 18.55 1.20
C VAL A 489 4.27 18.77 1.10
N PRO A 490 3.55 19.00 2.21
CA PRO A 490 2.15 19.40 2.15
C PRO A 490 1.97 20.65 1.27
N ARG A 491 1.01 20.63 0.36
CA ARG A 491 0.73 21.76 -0.57
C ARG A 491 0.48 23.06 0.19
N SER A 492 -0.19 22.98 1.35
CA SER A 492 -0.40 24.12 2.22
C SER A 492 0.89 24.78 2.73
N SER A 493 1.99 24.04 2.80
CA SER A 493 3.29 24.60 3.19
C SER A 493 3.88 25.54 2.14
N LEU A 494 3.49 25.40 0.86
CA LEU A 494 3.94 26.26 -0.22
C LEU A 494 3.42 27.71 -0.09
N TYR A 495 2.34 27.94 0.68
CA TYR A 495 1.84 29.28 0.96
C TYR A 495 2.88 30.20 1.63
N LYS A 496 3.94 29.65 2.20
CA LYS A 496 5.10 30.43 2.68
C LYS A 496 5.81 31.20 1.57
N LEU A 497 5.69 30.74 0.33
CA LEU A 497 6.29 31.37 -0.85
C LEU A 497 5.41 32.49 -1.44
N LYS A 498 4.19 32.69 -0.90
CA LYS A 498 3.20 33.64 -1.43
C LYS A 498 3.75 35.06 -1.54
N SER A 499 4.44 35.54 -0.53
CA SER A 499 4.98 36.92 -0.50
C SER A 499 6.07 37.14 -1.57
N TYR A 500 6.81 36.12 -1.93
CA TYR A 500 7.84 36.18 -2.95
C TYR A 500 7.26 36.15 -4.38
N LEU A 501 6.11 35.50 -4.58
CA LEU A 501 5.42 35.43 -5.87
C LEU A 501 4.58 36.70 -6.16
N SER A 502 4.10 37.37 -5.11
CA SER A 502 3.22 38.56 -5.23
C SER A 502 3.98 39.88 -5.37
N GLY A 503 5.27 39.88 -5.06
CA GLY A 503 6.14 41.06 -5.20
C GLY A 503 6.56 41.15 -6.68
N GLY A 504 5.91 42.03 -7.43
CA GLY A 504 6.19 42.23 -8.85
C GLY A 504 7.68 42.30 -9.13
N ILE A 505 8.07 41.82 -10.29
CA ILE A 505 9.43 41.62 -10.81
C ILE A 505 10.44 42.68 -10.31
N ILE A 506 11.10 42.39 -9.22
CA ILE A 506 12.30 43.05 -8.80
C ILE A 506 13.40 42.00 -8.95
N ASP A 507 14.14 42.08 -10.05
CA ASP A 507 15.15 41.13 -10.44
C ASP A 507 14.64 39.78 -10.98
N ASP A 508 15.30 39.25 -11.99
CA ASP A 508 14.98 38.09 -12.86
C ASP A 508 14.94 36.72 -12.12
N THR A 509 14.81 36.71 -10.83
CA THR A 509 14.81 35.50 -9.96
C THR A 509 13.46 34.83 -9.94
N ARG A 510 13.38 33.72 -10.63
CA ARG A 510 12.23 32.82 -10.69
C ARG A 510 12.13 32.02 -9.40
N VAL A 511 11.05 32.18 -8.65
CA VAL A 511 10.87 31.55 -7.31
C VAL A 511 10.80 30.05 -7.39
N ALA A 512 10.06 29.51 -8.35
CA ALA A 512 9.87 28.08 -8.54
C ALA A 512 9.48 27.74 -9.98
N ALA A 513 9.73 26.50 -10.38
CA ALA A 513 9.31 25.92 -11.65
C ALA A 513 8.42 24.71 -11.45
N ILE A 514 7.49 24.49 -12.37
CA ILE A 514 6.67 23.28 -12.46
C ILE A 514 6.82 22.63 -13.84
N PRO A 515 6.82 21.29 -13.95
CA PRO A 515 6.91 20.62 -15.23
C PRO A 515 5.59 20.74 -15.99
N ASP A 516 5.66 21.02 -17.29
CA ASP A 516 4.51 20.98 -18.18
C ASP A 516 4.14 19.53 -18.51
N GLU A 517 2.85 19.20 -18.51
CA GLU A 517 2.35 17.82 -18.72
C GLU A 517 2.36 17.36 -20.20
N THR A 518 2.94 18.12 -21.11
CA THR A 518 2.95 17.86 -22.55
C THR A 518 4.21 17.07 -22.99
N GLY A 519 4.43 15.90 -22.43
CA GLY A 519 5.53 15.02 -22.84
C GLY A 519 5.05 13.62 -23.18
N ASP A 520 5.48 13.09 -24.32
CA ASP A 520 5.37 11.67 -24.64
C ASP A 520 6.10 10.88 -23.53
N GLU A 521 5.46 9.86 -22.95
CA GLU A 521 6.04 8.99 -21.89
C GLU A 521 7.40 8.37 -22.30
N SER A 522 7.75 8.42 -23.57
CA SER A 522 9.01 7.90 -24.12
C SER A 522 10.21 8.87 -23.97
N ASP A 523 9.99 10.17 -23.87
CA ASP A 523 11.03 11.19 -23.68
C ASP A 523 10.76 11.97 -22.38
N LEU A 524 11.44 11.59 -21.30
CA LEU A 524 11.30 12.17 -19.94
C LEU A 524 11.96 13.56 -19.82
N ARG A 525 11.98 14.34 -20.90
CA ARG A 525 12.36 15.75 -20.88
C ARG A 525 11.14 16.59 -20.65
N PHE A 526 11.11 17.28 -19.51
CA PHE A 526 10.06 18.23 -19.20
C PHE A 526 10.41 19.62 -19.73
N THR A 527 9.42 20.29 -20.31
CA THR A 527 9.44 21.74 -20.39
C THR A 527 8.99 22.31 -19.04
N TRP A 528 9.44 23.51 -18.71
CA TRP A 528 9.23 24.09 -17.37
C TRP A 528 8.46 25.40 -17.49
N SER A 529 7.37 25.52 -16.74
CA SER A 529 6.64 26.75 -16.55
C SER A 529 7.03 27.40 -15.20
N TRP A 530 6.94 28.73 -15.17
CA TRP A 530 7.36 29.53 -14.02
C TRP A 530 6.13 30.23 -13.43
N PRO A 531 5.51 29.67 -12.39
CA PRO A 531 4.35 30.24 -11.76
C PRO A 531 4.62 31.65 -11.22
N THR A 532 3.67 32.55 -11.45
CA THR A 532 3.65 33.92 -10.89
C THR A 532 2.66 34.07 -9.75
N ASP A 533 1.85 33.03 -9.52
CA ASP A 533 0.82 33.00 -8.50
C ASP A 533 0.97 31.71 -7.65
N ILE A 534 0.69 31.85 -6.35
CA ILE A 534 0.75 30.76 -5.39
C ILE A 534 -0.23 29.62 -5.72
N ASP A 535 -1.40 29.94 -6.30
CA ASP A 535 -2.40 28.95 -6.64
C ASP A 535 -1.93 28.01 -7.76
N GLN A 536 -1.08 28.49 -8.67
CA GLN A 536 -0.44 27.65 -9.69
C GLN A 536 0.53 26.65 -9.05
N LEU A 537 1.34 27.10 -8.07
CA LEU A 537 2.23 26.20 -7.31
C LEU A 537 1.46 25.16 -6.50
N VAL A 538 0.42 25.58 -5.79
CA VAL A 538 -0.38 24.67 -4.96
C VAL A 538 -1.12 23.64 -5.81
N LYS A 539 -1.49 23.99 -7.05
CA LYS A 539 -2.14 23.10 -8.02
C LYS A 539 -1.17 22.26 -8.86
N ALA A 540 0.15 22.45 -8.73
CA ALA A 540 1.15 21.66 -9.46
C ALA A 540 0.84 20.16 -9.37
N SER A 541 0.97 19.42 -10.47
CA SER A 541 0.50 18.04 -10.57
C SER A 541 1.23 17.11 -9.60
N TRP A 542 2.58 17.09 -9.65
CA TRP A 542 3.38 16.15 -8.85
C TRP A 542 4.73 16.70 -8.37
N LEU A 543 5.29 17.76 -8.99
CA LEU A 543 6.62 18.30 -8.72
C LEU A 543 6.63 19.82 -8.72
N VAL A 544 7.38 20.39 -7.77
CA VAL A 544 7.77 21.81 -7.73
C VAL A 544 9.27 21.88 -7.52
N VAL A 545 9.97 22.61 -8.37
CA VAL A 545 11.41 22.92 -8.20
C VAL A 545 11.51 24.33 -7.64
N ILE A 546 12.07 24.50 -6.44
CA ILE A 546 12.18 25.80 -5.76
C ILE A 546 13.61 26.30 -5.86
N HIS A 547 13.74 27.58 -6.20
CA HIS A 547 15.06 28.22 -6.28
C HIS A 547 15.72 28.30 -4.89
N PRO A 548 17.04 28.10 -4.75
CA PRO A 548 17.76 28.10 -3.46
C PRO A 548 17.61 29.34 -2.62
N ASP A 549 17.33 30.49 -3.23
CA ASP A 549 17.08 31.75 -2.49
C ASP A 549 15.78 31.71 -1.66
N TYR A 550 14.88 30.75 -1.96
CA TYR A 550 13.57 30.64 -1.30
C TYR A 550 13.39 29.28 -0.58
N ALA A 551 14.39 28.41 -0.62
CA ALA A 551 14.36 27.17 0.15
C ALA A 551 15.78 26.69 0.47
N GLY A 552 16.02 26.29 1.71
CA GLY A 552 17.29 25.70 2.17
C GLY A 552 17.12 24.26 2.64
N TYR A 553 18.18 23.49 2.55
CA TYR A 553 18.24 22.13 3.11
C TYR A 553 19.55 21.91 3.87
N SER A 554 19.44 21.32 5.04
CA SER A 554 20.59 20.77 5.76
C SER A 554 20.27 19.37 6.32
N ALA A 555 21.30 18.53 6.48
CA ALA A 555 21.13 17.21 7.11
C ALA A 555 20.68 17.30 8.58
N GLU A 556 20.87 18.46 9.22
CA GLU A 556 20.50 18.72 10.61
C GLU A 556 19.04 19.19 10.75
N LEU A 557 18.59 20.08 9.87
CA LEU A 557 17.26 20.71 9.99
C LEU A 557 16.25 20.22 8.95
N GLY A 558 16.71 19.49 7.90
CA GLY A 558 15.87 19.16 6.77
C GLY A 558 15.53 20.37 5.90
N LEU A 559 14.46 20.26 5.13
CA LEU A 559 13.97 21.34 4.24
C LEU A 559 13.31 22.47 5.06
N GLN A 560 13.74 23.69 4.75
CA GLN A 560 13.17 24.96 5.25
C GLN A 560 12.67 25.80 4.08
N LEU A 561 11.36 26.06 4.02
CA LEU A 561 10.74 26.93 3.01
C LEU A 561 10.77 28.40 3.45
N GLY A 562 11.08 29.30 2.53
CA GLY A 562 11.21 30.73 2.79
C GLY A 562 12.54 31.11 3.47
N VAL A 563 13.52 30.20 3.51
CA VAL A 563 14.85 30.43 4.08
C VAL A 563 15.89 30.15 2.98
N PRO A 564 16.75 31.10 2.62
CA PRO A 564 17.77 30.89 1.63
C PRO A 564 18.73 29.76 2.01
N GLY A 565 19.15 28.97 1.02
CA GLY A 565 20.12 27.89 1.16
C GLY A 565 21.06 27.81 -0.02
N ALA A 566 22.01 26.88 0.01
CA ALA A 566 22.85 26.59 -1.14
C ALA A 566 22.11 25.69 -2.13
N SER A 567 22.34 25.89 -3.43
CA SER A 567 21.95 24.93 -4.45
C SER A 567 22.62 23.58 -4.12
N ARG A 568 21.83 22.50 -4.16
CA ARG A 568 22.30 21.15 -3.92
C ARG A 568 21.90 20.30 -5.11
N GLU A 569 22.87 19.66 -5.75
CA GLU A 569 22.51 18.60 -6.69
C GLU A 569 21.70 17.54 -5.97
N PRO A 570 20.49 17.23 -6.44
CA PRO A 570 19.70 16.18 -5.83
C PRO A 570 20.42 14.84 -6.01
N GLY A 571 20.56 14.07 -4.93
CA GLY A 571 20.97 12.68 -5.06
C GLY A 571 19.99 11.96 -5.97
N TYR A 572 20.47 10.93 -6.68
CA TYR A 572 19.59 10.13 -7.54
C TYR A 572 19.35 8.78 -6.89
N PHE A 573 18.15 8.25 -7.05
CA PHE A 573 17.82 6.88 -6.63
C PHE A 573 17.51 6.04 -7.86
N GLN A 574 17.89 4.77 -7.81
CA GLN A 574 17.46 3.81 -8.83
C GLN A 574 15.97 3.54 -8.67
N ARG A 575 15.22 3.80 -9.74
CA ARG A 575 13.83 3.39 -9.81
C ARG A 575 13.82 1.87 -9.97
N PRO A 576 13.17 1.13 -9.06
CA PRO A 576 13.07 -0.31 -9.27
C PRO A 576 12.38 -0.55 -10.61
N LEU A 577 13.11 -1.13 -11.53
CA LEU A 577 12.56 -1.55 -12.81
C LEU A 577 11.55 -2.66 -12.51
N ILE A 578 10.38 -2.55 -13.10
CA ILE A 578 9.48 -3.71 -13.16
C ILE A 578 10.25 -4.75 -13.97
N PRO A 579 10.38 -5.99 -13.49
CA PRO A 579 11.07 -7.02 -14.24
C PRO A 579 10.51 -7.07 -15.66
N ARG A 580 11.30 -6.65 -16.64
CA ARG A 580 10.96 -6.87 -18.03
C ARG A 580 11.39 -8.27 -18.33
N TYR A 581 10.43 -9.12 -18.61
CA TYR A 581 10.73 -10.43 -19.12
C TYR A 581 11.35 -10.26 -20.51
N THR A 582 12.50 -10.89 -20.77
CA THR A 582 13.02 -11.04 -22.12
C THR A 582 12.00 -11.87 -22.88
N ILE A 583 11.36 -11.26 -23.88
CA ILE A 583 10.44 -11.97 -24.76
C ILE A 583 11.29 -12.96 -25.54
N ARG A 584 11.03 -14.24 -25.32
CA ARG A 584 11.73 -15.32 -26.01
C ARG A 584 11.02 -15.60 -27.31
N TYR A 585 11.80 -15.83 -28.39
CA TYR A 585 11.25 -16.40 -29.64
C TYR A 585 10.52 -17.71 -29.33
N GLU A 586 9.27 -17.83 -29.75
CA GLU A 586 8.48 -19.06 -29.60
C GLU A 586 7.33 -19.13 -30.61
N THR A 587 6.94 -20.35 -30.97
CA THR A 587 5.75 -20.59 -31.76
C THR A 587 4.48 -20.43 -30.94
N TYR A 588 3.33 -20.29 -31.58
CA TYR A 588 2.03 -20.16 -30.92
C TYR A 588 1.73 -21.38 -30.03
N GLY A 589 1.96 -22.61 -30.54
CA GLY A 589 1.71 -23.83 -29.76
C GLY A 589 2.64 -23.96 -28.55
N GLU A 590 3.93 -23.62 -28.68
CA GLU A 590 4.87 -23.62 -27.56
C GLU A 590 4.46 -22.60 -26.47
N HIS A 591 4.02 -21.40 -26.87
CA HIS A 591 3.56 -20.37 -25.96
C HIS A 591 2.35 -20.84 -25.15
N VAL A 592 1.29 -21.28 -25.82
CA VAL A 592 0.05 -21.75 -25.16
C VAL A 592 0.35 -22.90 -24.20
N ARG A 593 1.18 -23.87 -24.59
CA ARG A 593 1.59 -25.00 -23.73
C ARG A 593 2.26 -24.52 -22.46
N ARG A 594 3.22 -23.58 -22.55
CA ARG A 594 3.93 -23.03 -21.39
C ARG A 594 3.01 -22.24 -20.47
N VAL A 595 2.08 -21.47 -21.04
CA VAL A 595 1.08 -20.74 -20.25
C VAL A 595 0.19 -21.72 -19.48
N MET A 596 -0.25 -22.80 -20.12
CA MET A 596 -1.04 -23.86 -19.48
C MET A 596 -0.28 -24.55 -18.35
N ASP A 597 0.99 -24.89 -18.56
CA ASP A 597 1.83 -25.54 -17.55
C ASP A 597 2.06 -24.60 -16.35
N ALA A 598 2.37 -23.32 -16.59
CA ALA A 598 2.48 -22.32 -15.55
C ALA A 598 1.17 -22.11 -14.76
N ALA A 599 0.01 -22.15 -15.44
CA ALA A 599 -1.29 -22.07 -14.78
C ALA A 599 -1.54 -23.27 -13.86
N ARG A 600 -1.20 -24.48 -14.29
CA ARG A 600 -1.32 -25.72 -13.49
C ARG A 600 -0.40 -25.71 -12.26
N GLU A 601 0.85 -25.27 -12.42
CA GLU A 601 1.79 -25.11 -11.31
C GLU A 601 1.26 -24.18 -10.23
N MET A 602 0.57 -23.10 -10.63
CA MET A 602 0.01 -22.12 -9.68
C MET A 602 -1.27 -22.59 -8.98
N GLN A 603 -1.93 -23.66 -9.43
CA GLN A 603 -3.21 -24.13 -8.87
C GLN A 603 -3.14 -24.33 -7.35
N GLY A 604 -2.09 -24.96 -6.85
CA GLY A 604 -1.98 -25.25 -5.44
C GLY A 604 -1.76 -24.04 -4.53
N PHE A 605 -1.36 -22.90 -5.08
CA PHE A 605 -1.17 -21.64 -4.34
C PHE A 605 -2.44 -20.77 -4.30
N ASN A 606 -3.53 -21.22 -4.93
CA ASN A 606 -4.79 -20.49 -5.02
C ASN A 606 -5.99 -21.39 -4.66
N ARG A 607 -5.74 -22.43 -3.88
CA ARG A 607 -6.75 -23.45 -3.53
C ARG A 607 -7.89 -22.89 -2.68
N CYS A 608 -7.58 -22.05 -1.70
CA CYS A 608 -8.58 -21.44 -0.84
C CYS A 608 -9.50 -20.50 -1.64
N ALA A 609 -8.93 -19.72 -2.58
CA ALA A 609 -9.71 -18.87 -3.47
C ALA A 609 -10.62 -19.72 -4.38
N SER A 610 -10.09 -20.78 -5.01
CA SER A 610 -10.90 -21.68 -5.86
C SER A 610 -12.05 -22.32 -5.10
N GLU A 611 -11.82 -22.83 -3.87
CA GLU A 611 -12.87 -23.46 -3.06
C GLU A 611 -13.97 -22.46 -2.66
N LYS A 612 -13.60 -21.22 -2.27
CA LYS A 612 -14.56 -20.17 -1.90
C LYS A 612 -15.36 -19.65 -3.11
N LEU A 613 -14.70 -19.48 -4.26
CA LEU A 613 -15.38 -19.10 -5.50
C LEU A 613 -16.36 -20.19 -5.94
N ALA A 614 -15.93 -21.46 -5.92
CA ALA A 614 -16.76 -22.58 -6.27
C ALA A 614 -18.04 -22.62 -5.41
N ALA A 615 -17.89 -22.46 -4.10
CA ALA A 615 -19.03 -22.39 -3.18
C ALA A 615 -19.97 -21.20 -3.44
N CYS A 616 -19.41 -20.02 -3.80
CA CYS A 616 -20.20 -18.81 -4.02
C CYS A 616 -21.02 -18.85 -5.34
N TYR A 617 -20.45 -19.46 -6.39
CA TYR A 617 -21.09 -19.54 -7.72
C TYR A 617 -21.76 -20.89 -7.99
N ASP A 618 -21.94 -21.74 -6.97
CA ASP A 618 -22.52 -23.09 -7.09
C ASP A 618 -21.79 -23.96 -8.15
N LEU A 619 -20.47 -23.89 -8.11
CA LEU A 619 -19.59 -24.67 -8.99
C LEU A 619 -18.73 -25.62 -8.14
N ASP A 620 -18.19 -26.68 -8.73
CA ASP A 620 -17.13 -27.43 -8.08
C ASP A 620 -15.75 -26.75 -8.27
N SER A 621 -14.79 -26.98 -7.36
CA SER A 621 -13.45 -26.36 -7.43
C SER A 621 -12.68 -26.79 -8.68
N GLY A 622 -12.91 -27.99 -9.20
CA GLY A 622 -12.36 -28.46 -10.47
C GLY A 622 -12.91 -27.67 -11.66
N ARG A 623 -14.16 -27.19 -11.57
CA ARG A 623 -14.76 -26.34 -12.61
C ARG A 623 -14.05 -24.96 -12.67
N ILE A 624 -13.73 -24.35 -11.52
CA ILE A 624 -12.98 -23.09 -11.48
C ILE A 624 -11.63 -23.22 -12.17
N GLU A 625 -10.88 -24.30 -11.91
CA GLU A 625 -9.58 -24.52 -12.57
C GLU A 625 -9.73 -24.76 -14.08
N LYS A 626 -10.78 -25.45 -14.52
CA LYS A 626 -11.10 -25.59 -15.94
C LYS A 626 -11.37 -24.25 -16.62
N LEU A 627 -12.07 -23.32 -15.95
CA LEU A 627 -12.29 -21.98 -16.48
C LEU A 627 -10.98 -21.21 -16.64
N VAL A 628 -10.04 -21.35 -15.70
CA VAL A 628 -8.68 -20.78 -15.83
C VAL A 628 -7.96 -21.40 -17.02
N GLU A 629 -8.02 -22.72 -17.19
CA GLU A 629 -7.38 -23.41 -18.33
C GLU A 629 -7.99 -22.98 -19.66
N ILE A 630 -9.31 -22.79 -19.77
CA ILE A 630 -9.97 -22.25 -20.97
C ILE A 630 -9.44 -20.85 -21.28
N ALA A 631 -9.39 -19.96 -20.28
CA ALA A 631 -8.87 -18.62 -20.50
C ALA A 631 -7.40 -18.64 -20.97
N CYS A 632 -6.57 -19.50 -20.36
CA CYS A 632 -5.15 -19.66 -20.75
C CYS A 632 -4.98 -20.25 -22.15
N ALA A 633 -5.79 -21.24 -22.54
CA ALA A 633 -5.69 -21.85 -23.87
C ALA A 633 -6.08 -20.89 -25.00
N LEU A 634 -7.03 -19.98 -24.75
CA LEU A 634 -7.66 -19.15 -25.77
C LEU A 634 -7.24 -17.68 -25.75
N HIS A 635 -6.44 -17.24 -24.78
CA HIS A 635 -6.15 -15.80 -24.58
C HIS A 635 -5.47 -15.14 -25.80
N ASP A 636 -4.70 -15.88 -26.57
CA ASP A 636 -3.85 -15.38 -27.62
C ASP A 636 -4.30 -15.78 -29.04
N VAL A 637 -5.54 -16.27 -29.22
CA VAL A 637 -6.09 -16.62 -30.54
C VAL A 637 -5.99 -15.46 -31.54
N GLY A 638 -6.08 -14.23 -31.11
CA GLY A 638 -5.87 -13.05 -31.96
C GLY A 638 -4.46 -12.93 -32.55
N LYS A 639 -3.45 -13.60 -31.97
CA LYS A 639 -2.12 -13.72 -32.59
C LYS A 639 -2.12 -14.58 -33.85
N LEU A 640 -3.18 -15.37 -34.08
CA LEU A 640 -3.40 -16.10 -35.34
C LEU A 640 -4.00 -15.22 -36.43
N SER A 641 -4.13 -13.91 -36.24
CA SER A 641 -4.55 -13.01 -37.30
C SER A 641 -3.46 -12.85 -38.37
N VAL A 642 -3.89 -12.69 -39.62
CA VAL A 642 -3.00 -12.45 -40.79
C VAL A 642 -2.11 -11.25 -40.52
N LYS A 643 -2.68 -10.18 -39.95
CA LYS A 643 -1.93 -8.94 -39.62
C LYS A 643 -0.83 -9.21 -38.59
N TRP A 644 -1.10 -9.97 -37.53
CA TRP A 644 -0.12 -10.32 -36.53
C TRP A 644 0.98 -11.19 -37.12
N GLN A 645 0.59 -12.27 -37.83
CA GLN A 645 1.55 -13.21 -38.41
C GLN A 645 2.46 -12.54 -39.44
N ASN A 646 1.93 -11.69 -40.31
CA ASN A 646 2.74 -10.96 -41.27
C ASN A 646 3.73 -10.02 -40.55
N GLY A 647 3.26 -9.23 -39.59
CA GLY A 647 4.12 -8.28 -38.88
C GLY A 647 5.22 -8.95 -38.03
N ILE A 648 4.91 -10.08 -37.37
CA ILE A 648 5.93 -10.77 -36.54
C ILE A 648 6.94 -11.51 -37.40
N ARG A 649 6.50 -12.06 -38.54
CA ARG A 649 7.37 -12.75 -39.50
C ARG A 649 8.30 -11.79 -40.23
N GLU A 650 7.79 -10.65 -40.69
CA GLU A 650 8.58 -9.58 -41.27
C GLU A 650 9.70 -9.12 -40.34
N TRP A 651 9.39 -8.94 -39.04
CA TRP A 651 10.40 -8.60 -38.05
C TRP A 651 11.42 -9.73 -37.85
N GLN A 652 10.98 -10.98 -37.75
CA GLN A 652 11.85 -12.12 -37.50
C GLN A 652 12.75 -12.41 -38.70
N GLU A 653 12.22 -12.23 -39.92
CA GLU A 653 13.01 -12.35 -41.14
C GLU A 653 14.14 -11.33 -41.23
N TYR A 654 13.83 -10.09 -40.77
CA TYR A 654 14.84 -9.04 -40.68
C TYR A 654 15.90 -9.35 -39.61
N LYS A 655 15.50 -9.87 -38.46
CA LYS A 655 16.38 -10.07 -37.30
C LYS A 655 17.20 -11.37 -37.39
N ASP A 656 16.55 -12.47 -37.63
CA ASP A 656 17.18 -13.80 -37.79
C ASP A 656 16.31 -14.73 -38.65
N PRO A 657 16.52 -14.73 -39.95
CA PRO A 657 15.76 -15.57 -40.90
C PRO A 657 15.84 -17.09 -40.63
N ALA A 658 16.95 -17.55 -40.00
CA ALA A 658 17.16 -18.98 -39.73
C ALA A 658 16.16 -19.54 -38.70
N LYS A 659 15.54 -18.71 -37.91
CA LYS A 659 14.51 -19.10 -36.92
C LYS A 659 13.08 -19.10 -37.47
N LEU A 660 12.83 -18.66 -38.68
CA LEU A 660 11.51 -18.75 -39.29
C LEU A 660 11.05 -20.20 -39.47
N THR A 661 9.88 -20.51 -38.95
CA THR A 661 9.19 -21.78 -39.09
C THR A 661 7.91 -21.64 -39.90
N HIS A 662 7.31 -22.77 -40.34
CA HIS A 662 5.98 -22.78 -40.97
C HIS A 662 4.85 -22.56 -39.93
N GLU A 663 5.14 -22.84 -38.64
CA GLU A 663 4.19 -22.64 -37.54
C GLU A 663 3.91 -21.17 -37.27
N PRO A 664 2.68 -20.79 -36.82
CA PRO A 664 2.40 -19.46 -36.38
C PRO A 664 3.29 -19.06 -35.19
N LEU A 665 3.73 -17.79 -35.15
CA LEU A 665 4.59 -17.26 -34.10
C LEU A 665 3.77 -16.53 -33.07
N ALA A 666 4.05 -16.77 -31.78
CA ALA A 666 3.55 -15.97 -30.69
C ALA A 666 4.48 -14.79 -30.40
N HIS A 667 5.80 -15.04 -30.34
CA HIS A 667 6.81 -14.03 -30.04
C HIS A 667 8.02 -14.15 -30.99
N SER A 668 8.65 -13.00 -31.28
CA SER A 668 9.87 -12.89 -32.08
C SER A 668 11.08 -12.60 -31.18
N ASP A 669 12.28 -12.59 -31.78
CA ASP A 669 13.53 -12.19 -31.12
C ASP A 669 13.63 -10.68 -30.84
N TYR A 670 12.53 -9.97 -30.70
CA TYR A 670 12.55 -8.55 -30.37
C TYR A 670 13.02 -8.33 -28.92
N ASP A 671 14.12 -7.59 -28.77
CA ASP A 671 14.65 -7.17 -27.48
C ASP A 671 14.29 -5.69 -27.22
N PRO A 672 13.36 -5.39 -26.27
CA PRO A 672 12.96 -4.01 -26.00
C PRO A 672 14.08 -3.07 -25.57
N GLU A 673 15.20 -3.60 -25.11
CA GLU A 673 16.35 -2.80 -24.67
C GLU A 673 17.30 -2.46 -25.83
N LYS A 674 17.47 -3.40 -26.75
CA LYS A 674 18.38 -3.24 -27.90
C LYS A 674 17.68 -2.67 -29.12
N ASP A 675 16.45 -3.14 -29.37
CA ASP A 675 15.74 -2.92 -30.64
C ASP A 675 14.71 -1.75 -30.55
N TRP A 676 14.65 -1.00 -29.45
CA TRP A 676 13.65 0.03 -29.21
C TRP A 676 13.67 1.19 -30.24
N ARG A 677 14.78 1.41 -30.93
CA ARG A 677 14.92 2.42 -31.98
C ARG A 677 14.41 1.95 -33.33
N GLU A 678 14.17 0.67 -33.50
CA GLU A 678 13.76 0.09 -34.76
C GLU A 678 12.24 0.09 -34.88
N LYS A 679 11.71 0.55 -36.00
CA LYS A 679 10.27 0.58 -36.23
C LYS A 679 9.74 -0.83 -36.42
N GLN A 680 8.92 -1.27 -35.49
CA GLN A 680 8.23 -2.53 -35.63
C GLN A 680 7.03 -2.41 -36.58
N PRO A 681 6.76 -3.46 -37.35
CA PRO A 681 5.53 -3.59 -38.12
C PRO A 681 4.30 -3.59 -37.20
N SER A 682 3.19 -3.03 -37.68
CA SER A 682 1.92 -3.02 -36.94
C SER A 682 1.37 -4.43 -36.79
N ARG A 683 1.08 -4.86 -35.55
CA ARG A 683 0.63 -6.24 -35.25
C ARG A 683 -0.84 -6.35 -34.85
N GLY A 684 -1.58 -5.27 -34.71
CA GLY A 684 -2.97 -5.32 -34.24
C GLY A 684 -3.08 -5.40 -32.70
N ASN A 685 -4.29 -5.63 -32.21
CA ASN A 685 -4.63 -5.65 -30.79
C ASN A 685 -5.14 -7.04 -30.35
N HIS A 686 -4.25 -8.02 -30.35
CA HIS A 686 -4.60 -9.45 -30.24
C HIS A 686 -5.47 -9.80 -29.01
N ALA A 687 -5.40 -9.04 -27.89
CA ALA A 687 -6.20 -9.38 -26.72
C ALA A 687 -7.72 -9.24 -26.99
N VAL A 688 -8.13 -8.13 -27.59
CA VAL A 688 -9.53 -7.87 -27.95
C VAL A 688 -9.96 -8.77 -29.12
N GLU A 689 -9.07 -8.94 -30.09
CA GLU A 689 -9.27 -9.82 -31.23
C GLU A 689 -9.45 -11.28 -30.78
N SER A 690 -8.70 -11.74 -29.77
CA SER A 690 -8.88 -13.07 -29.17
C SER A 690 -10.26 -13.22 -28.53
N GLY A 691 -10.66 -12.26 -27.69
CA GLY A 691 -11.99 -12.27 -27.07
C GLY A 691 -13.09 -12.41 -28.12
N TYR A 692 -13.10 -11.55 -29.15
CA TYR A 692 -14.08 -11.62 -30.24
C TYR A 692 -14.03 -12.97 -30.97
N ALA A 693 -12.86 -13.44 -31.37
CA ALA A 693 -12.71 -14.65 -32.13
C ALA A 693 -13.30 -15.88 -31.43
N VAL A 694 -13.20 -15.97 -30.08
CA VAL A 694 -13.68 -17.12 -29.30
C VAL A 694 -15.06 -16.90 -28.69
N SER A 695 -15.68 -15.73 -28.84
CA SER A 695 -16.92 -15.37 -28.14
C SER A 695 -18.05 -16.35 -28.39
N GLN A 696 -18.41 -16.63 -29.63
CA GLN A 696 -19.50 -17.55 -29.94
C GLN A 696 -19.26 -18.94 -29.34
N TRP A 697 -18.02 -19.46 -29.44
CA TRP A 697 -17.69 -20.74 -28.84
C TRP A 697 -17.85 -20.75 -27.32
N LEU A 698 -17.45 -19.65 -26.63
CA LEU A 698 -17.62 -19.53 -25.17
C LEU A 698 -19.09 -19.56 -24.78
N PHE A 699 -19.94 -18.77 -25.44
CA PHE A 699 -21.36 -18.69 -25.12
C PHE A 699 -22.15 -19.97 -25.50
N ASP A 700 -21.71 -20.71 -26.54
CA ASP A 700 -22.33 -21.95 -26.96
C ASP A 700 -21.92 -23.15 -26.07
N ASN A 701 -20.74 -23.13 -25.42
CA ASN A 701 -20.15 -24.29 -24.73
C ASN A 701 -20.07 -24.13 -23.20
N LEU A 702 -20.31 -22.94 -22.65
CA LEU A 702 -20.38 -22.73 -21.22
C LEU A 702 -21.86 -22.64 -20.80
N ASP A 703 -22.24 -23.43 -19.80
CA ASP A 703 -23.64 -23.57 -19.36
C ASP A 703 -24.26 -22.29 -18.76
N ASN A 704 -23.42 -21.26 -18.51
CA ASN A 704 -23.83 -20.01 -17.89
C ASN A 704 -23.26 -18.83 -18.67
N GLU A 705 -24.14 -18.00 -19.22
CA GLU A 705 -23.78 -16.82 -20.03
C GLU A 705 -22.86 -15.84 -19.27
N MET A 706 -23.07 -15.65 -17.98
CA MET A 706 -22.25 -14.76 -17.17
C MET A 706 -20.84 -15.33 -16.95
N VAL A 707 -20.70 -16.67 -16.82
CA VAL A 707 -19.38 -17.33 -16.78
C VAL A 707 -18.68 -17.16 -18.13
N ALA A 708 -19.40 -17.29 -19.25
CA ALA A 708 -18.86 -17.00 -20.58
C ALA A 708 -18.38 -15.54 -20.69
N ALA A 709 -19.18 -14.57 -20.22
CA ALA A 709 -18.82 -13.16 -20.19
C ALA A 709 -17.58 -12.88 -19.31
N VAL A 710 -17.43 -13.59 -18.19
CA VAL A 710 -16.22 -13.53 -17.32
C VAL A 710 -14.98 -13.95 -18.10
N ILE A 711 -15.01 -15.11 -18.76
CA ILE A 711 -13.85 -15.64 -19.52
C ILE A 711 -13.54 -14.70 -20.69
N TYR A 712 -14.57 -14.30 -21.43
CA TYR A 712 -14.46 -13.35 -22.52
C TYR A 712 -13.77 -12.05 -22.07
N THR A 713 -14.25 -11.45 -20.98
CA THR A 713 -13.66 -10.22 -20.41
C THR A 713 -12.22 -10.43 -19.94
N ALA A 714 -11.91 -11.57 -19.32
CA ALA A 714 -10.55 -11.88 -18.89
C ALA A 714 -9.59 -12.00 -20.09
N ILE A 715 -10.03 -12.64 -21.18
CA ILE A 715 -9.27 -12.71 -22.44
C ILE A 715 -9.10 -11.34 -23.05
N ALA A 716 -10.18 -10.56 -23.23
CA ALA A 716 -10.13 -9.25 -23.86
C ALA A 716 -9.31 -8.21 -23.07
N ARG A 717 -9.17 -8.41 -21.75
CA ARG A 717 -8.46 -7.50 -20.82
C ARG A 717 -7.15 -8.09 -20.26
N HIS A 718 -6.58 -9.12 -20.89
CA HIS A 718 -5.35 -9.70 -20.33
C HIS A 718 -4.09 -8.80 -20.46
N HIS A 719 -4.19 -7.68 -21.17
CA HIS A 719 -3.13 -6.66 -21.23
C HIS A 719 -3.44 -5.37 -20.46
N GLY A 720 -4.56 -5.27 -19.76
CA GLY A 720 -4.91 -4.06 -19.00
C GLY A 720 -6.27 -4.14 -18.33
N ALA A 721 -6.55 -3.18 -17.44
CA ALA A 721 -7.82 -3.11 -16.72
C ALA A 721 -9.01 -2.76 -17.64
N PHE A 722 -8.76 -2.22 -18.85
CA PHE A 722 -9.78 -1.82 -19.82
C PHE A 722 -9.49 -2.40 -21.19
N SER A 723 -10.54 -2.61 -21.96
CA SER A 723 -10.45 -3.12 -23.34
C SER A 723 -10.14 -1.97 -24.29
N LYS A 724 -9.27 -2.23 -25.26
CA LYS A 724 -9.13 -1.37 -26.43
C LYS A 724 -10.30 -1.63 -27.41
N SER A 725 -10.49 -0.75 -28.39
CA SER A 725 -11.48 -0.95 -29.45
C SER A 725 -11.13 -2.14 -30.33
N LEU A 726 -12.14 -2.91 -30.74
CA LEU A 726 -12.00 -4.00 -31.70
C LEU A 726 -11.63 -3.42 -33.07
N SER A 727 -10.56 -3.93 -33.67
CA SER A 727 -10.12 -3.56 -35.04
C SER A 727 -10.59 -4.57 -36.08
N ASP A 728 -10.51 -4.19 -37.38
CA ASP A 728 -10.65 -5.18 -38.44
C ASP A 728 -9.48 -6.15 -38.38
N PHE A 729 -9.80 -7.44 -38.36
CA PHE A 729 -8.81 -8.51 -38.45
C PHE A 729 -9.35 -9.70 -39.26
N GLN A 730 -8.46 -10.49 -39.76
CA GLN A 730 -8.73 -11.75 -40.44
C GLN A 730 -7.81 -12.81 -39.88
N LEU A 731 -8.36 -13.96 -39.52
CA LEU A 731 -7.56 -15.10 -39.05
C LEU A 731 -6.91 -15.83 -40.24
N ILE A 732 -5.81 -16.53 -39.97
CA ILE A 732 -5.23 -17.45 -40.97
C ILE A 732 -6.15 -18.67 -41.20
N ASP A 733 -6.10 -19.30 -42.35
CA ASP A 733 -7.06 -20.34 -42.79
C ASP A 733 -7.14 -21.55 -41.83
N ASP A 734 -6.04 -21.89 -41.16
CA ASP A 734 -5.92 -23.02 -40.22
C ASP A 734 -5.96 -22.57 -38.72
N ALA A 735 -6.37 -21.34 -38.44
CA ALA A 735 -6.41 -20.81 -37.10
C ALA A 735 -7.16 -21.66 -36.06
N ALA A 736 -8.30 -22.25 -36.47
CA ALA A 736 -9.08 -23.13 -35.60
C ALA A 736 -8.31 -24.43 -35.23
N THR A 737 -7.46 -24.92 -36.12
CA THR A 737 -6.59 -26.08 -35.86
C THR A 737 -5.51 -25.72 -34.84
N TRP A 738 -4.85 -24.56 -35.02
CA TRP A 738 -3.83 -24.08 -34.10
C TRP A 738 -4.41 -23.73 -32.74
N ALA A 739 -5.56 -23.05 -32.65
CA ALA A 739 -6.26 -22.76 -31.39
C ALA A 739 -6.68 -24.04 -30.66
N GLY A 740 -6.91 -25.14 -31.36
CA GLY A 740 -7.32 -26.42 -30.80
C GLY A 740 -6.18 -27.37 -30.38
N LEU A 741 -4.91 -27.06 -30.72
CA LEU A 741 -3.77 -27.99 -30.49
C LEU A 741 -3.50 -28.29 -29.01
N GLU A 742 -3.62 -27.29 -28.17
CA GLU A 742 -3.34 -27.39 -26.72
C GLU A 742 -4.63 -27.31 -25.87
N ASN A 743 -5.76 -27.69 -26.47
CA ASN A 743 -7.03 -27.70 -25.75
C ASN A 743 -6.97 -28.67 -24.56
N PRO A 744 -7.42 -28.22 -23.39
CA PRO A 744 -7.61 -29.14 -22.28
C PRO A 744 -8.52 -30.31 -22.68
N PRO A 745 -8.29 -31.54 -22.19
CA PRO A 745 -9.03 -32.76 -22.61
C PRO A 745 -10.56 -32.66 -22.42
N PHE A 746 -11.03 -31.71 -21.58
CA PHE A 746 -12.44 -31.49 -21.34
C PHE A 746 -13.11 -30.54 -22.35
N ILE A 747 -12.36 -29.88 -23.22
CA ILE A 747 -12.90 -29.15 -24.36
C ILE A 747 -13.17 -30.18 -25.49
N GLN A 748 -14.45 -30.59 -25.59
CA GLN A 748 -14.85 -31.53 -26.61
C GLN A 748 -15.27 -30.80 -27.89
N GLY A 749 -14.74 -31.19 -29.02
CA GLY A 749 -15.12 -30.66 -30.31
C GLY A 749 -14.13 -29.66 -30.92
N LYS A 750 -14.41 -29.23 -32.16
CA LYS A 750 -13.63 -28.18 -32.82
C LYS A 750 -14.02 -26.81 -32.27
N ILE A 751 -13.02 -25.98 -31.96
CA ILE A 751 -13.23 -24.57 -31.62
C ILE A 751 -13.74 -23.87 -32.88
N SER A 752 -14.95 -23.26 -32.78
CA SER A 752 -15.44 -22.33 -33.81
C SER A 752 -14.89 -20.95 -33.52
N LEU A 753 -14.30 -20.31 -34.51
CA LEU A 753 -13.74 -18.97 -34.38
C LEU A 753 -14.53 -17.99 -35.26
N LEU A 754 -14.82 -16.82 -34.69
CA LEU A 754 -15.34 -15.69 -35.46
C LEU A 754 -14.19 -14.92 -36.12
N ASP A 755 -14.42 -14.45 -37.33
CA ASP A 755 -13.48 -13.74 -38.17
C ASP A 755 -14.15 -12.53 -38.82
N ARG A 756 -13.38 -11.50 -39.15
CA ARG A 756 -13.83 -10.32 -39.92
C ARG A 756 -15.02 -9.56 -39.28
N PRO A 757 -14.84 -8.96 -38.13
CA PRO A 757 -15.93 -8.27 -37.43
C PRO A 757 -16.51 -7.15 -38.29
N GLN A 758 -17.84 -7.08 -38.37
CA GLN A 758 -18.59 -6.00 -39.03
C GLN A 758 -18.62 -4.76 -38.14
N PRO A 759 -18.93 -3.56 -38.64
CA PRO A 759 -19.04 -2.36 -37.80
C PRO A 759 -20.06 -2.47 -36.66
N THR A 760 -21.16 -3.19 -36.86
CA THR A 760 -22.18 -3.51 -35.84
C THR A 760 -21.61 -4.34 -34.71
N ASP A 761 -20.84 -5.38 -35.06
CA ASP A 761 -20.22 -6.30 -34.06
C ASP A 761 -19.30 -5.55 -33.13
N ARG A 762 -18.66 -4.46 -33.58
CA ARG A 762 -17.73 -3.66 -32.75
C ARG A 762 -18.47 -2.84 -31.69
N LEU A 763 -19.69 -2.43 -31.94
CA LEU A 763 -20.56 -1.74 -30.98
C LEU A 763 -21.10 -2.76 -29.96
N GLU A 764 -21.64 -3.88 -30.47
CA GLU A 764 -22.13 -5.00 -29.64
C GLU A 764 -21.03 -5.57 -28.74
N PHE A 765 -19.78 -5.67 -29.24
CA PHE A 765 -18.64 -6.09 -28.45
C PHE A 765 -18.44 -5.25 -27.18
N ALA A 766 -18.57 -3.94 -27.30
CA ALA A 766 -18.35 -3.04 -26.17
C ALA A 766 -19.48 -3.08 -25.14
N ASP A 767 -20.71 -3.37 -25.59
CA ASP A 767 -21.92 -3.18 -24.77
C ASP A 767 -22.51 -4.52 -24.28
N ASP A 768 -22.45 -5.59 -25.06
CA ASP A 768 -23.21 -6.82 -24.77
C ASP A 768 -22.36 -7.98 -24.21
N TYR A 769 -21.08 -8.07 -24.53
CA TYR A 769 -20.26 -9.22 -24.17
C TYR A 769 -19.26 -8.96 -23.02
N LEU A 770 -18.82 -7.73 -22.82
CA LEU A 770 -17.92 -7.39 -21.72
C LEU A 770 -18.69 -7.22 -20.42
N LEU A 771 -18.17 -7.74 -19.33
CA LEU A 771 -18.67 -7.41 -17.99
C LEU A 771 -18.64 -5.89 -17.76
N ASN A 772 -19.76 -5.37 -17.34
CA ASN A 772 -19.90 -4.03 -16.79
C ASN A 772 -19.99 -4.15 -15.28
N PHE A 773 -18.91 -3.83 -14.56
CA PHE A 773 -18.88 -4.02 -13.11
C PHE A 773 -19.90 -3.18 -12.35
N GLU A 774 -20.44 -2.09 -12.93
CA GLU A 774 -21.53 -1.32 -12.31
C GLU A 774 -22.87 -2.09 -12.32
N ARG A 775 -23.07 -2.97 -13.31
CA ARG A 775 -24.27 -3.81 -13.47
C ARG A 775 -24.06 -5.22 -12.93
N ASP A 776 -22.86 -5.78 -13.18
CA ASP A 776 -22.51 -7.19 -12.98
C ASP A 776 -21.50 -7.32 -11.84
N GLU A 777 -21.63 -6.51 -10.76
CA GLU A 777 -20.66 -6.38 -9.67
C GLU A 777 -20.35 -7.70 -8.96
N GLU A 778 -21.33 -8.60 -8.90
CA GLU A 778 -21.22 -9.91 -8.27
C GLU A 778 -20.27 -10.86 -9.02
N TRP A 779 -19.97 -10.60 -10.29
CA TRP A 779 -19.07 -11.43 -11.12
C TRP A 779 -17.62 -10.93 -11.12
N TRP A 780 -17.38 -9.75 -10.56
CA TRP A 780 -16.01 -9.21 -10.45
C TRP A 780 -15.03 -10.16 -9.72
N PRO A 781 -15.39 -10.88 -8.62
CA PRO A 781 -14.43 -11.76 -7.95
C PRO A 781 -13.97 -12.92 -8.85
N LEU A 782 -14.88 -13.54 -9.60
CA LEU A 782 -14.51 -14.62 -10.52
C LEU A 782 -13.63 -14.08 -11.65
N TYR A 783 -13.97 -12.92 -12.22
CA TYR A 783 -13.14 -12.24 -13.21
C TYR A 783 -11.74 -11.92 -12.66
N ALA A 784 -11.65 -11.30 -11.49
CA ALA A 784 -10.38 -10.93 -10.88
C ALA A 784 -9.46 -12.14 -10.61
N PHE A 785 -10.04 -13.27 -10.21
CA PHE A 785 -9.31 -14.51 -10.04
C PHE A 785 -8.77 -15.03 -11.37
N ILE A 786 -9.64 -15.16 -12.38
CA ILE A 786 -9.27 -15.76 -13.68
C ILE A 786 -8.25 -14.87 -14.40
N VAL A 787 -8.49 -13.56 -14.48
CA VAL A 787 -7.56 -12.65 -15.16
C VAL A 787 -6.18 -12.60 -14.47
N ARG A 788 -6.15 -12.66 -13.14
CA ARG A 788 -4.89 -12.78 -12.39
C ARG A 788 -4.14 -14.06 -12.73
N ARG A 789 -4.84 -15.22 -12.70
CA ARG A 789 -4.24 -16.52 -12.98
C ARG A 789 -3.70 -16.58 -14.42
N LEU A 790 -4.48 -16.11 -15.39
CA LEU A 790 -4.08 -16.00 -16.78
C LEU A 790 -2.83 -15.13 -16.93
N ARG A 791 -2.85 -13.90 -16.42
CA ARG A 791 -1.76 -12.94 -16.60
C ARG A 791 -0.46 -13.36 -15.93
N LEU A 792 -0.53 -13.94 -14.74
CA LEU A 792 0.66 -14.48 -14.06
C LEU A 792 1.20 -15.71 -14.78
N ALA A 793 0.33 -16.57 -15.35
CA ALA A 793 0.75 -17.71 -16.14
C ALA A 793 1.45 -17.28 -17.44
N ASP A 794 0.88 -16.31 -18.15
CA ASP A 794 1.49 -15.71 -19.33
C ASP A 794 2.88 -15.11 -19.02
N GLN A 795 3.00 -14.31 -17.97
CA GLN A 795 4.28 -13.75 -17.54
C GLN A 795 5.30 -14.83 -17.14
N LYS A 796 4.87 -15.87 -16.42
CA LYS A 796 5.76 -16.98 -16.00
C LYS A 796 6.22 -17.84 -17.16
N SER A 797 5.38 -18.04 -18.16
CA SER A 797 5.71 -18.80 -19.37
C SER A 797 6.89 -18.18 -20.12
N GLN A 798 7.07 -16.86 -20.03
CA GLN A 798 8.11 -16.11 -20.72
C GLN A 798 9.44 -16.04 -19.93
N LYS A 799 9.44 -16.41 -18.63
CA LYS A 799 10.67 -16.57 -17.86
C LYS A 799 11.43 -17.77 -18.43
N GLY A 800 12.33 -17.52 -19.38
CA GLY A 800 13.29 -18.53 -19.79
C GLY A 800 14.11 -19.02 -18.59
N ASP A 801 14.75 -20.19 -18.70
CA ASP A 801 15.76 -20.69 -17.74
C ASP A 801 16.88 -19.64 -17.58
N ALA A 802 16.61 -18.57 -16.89
CA ALA A 802 17.60 -17.65 -16.41
C ALA A 802 18.35 -18.34 -15.27
N ARG A 803 19.17 -19.31 -15.59
CA ARG A 803 20.36 -19.56 -14.81
C ARG A 803 21.20 -18.31 -14.99
N TYR A 804 21.37 -17.57 -13.93
CA TYR A 804 22.35 -16.51 -13.82
C TYR A 804 23.68 -17.12 -14.26
N GLU A 805 24.15 -16.77 -15.44
CA GLU A 805 25.57 -16.81 -15.73
C GLU A 805 26.16 -15.63 -14.97
N ASP A 806 27.08 -15.94 -14.06
CA ASP A 806 27.81 -15.03 -13.18
C ASP A 806 28.50 -13.86 -13.91
#